data_c2b42dfb2a0858cf942e991f6fe858e3
#
_entry.id   c2b42dfb2a0858cf942e991f6fe858e3
#
_cell.length_a   1.000
_cell.length_b   1.000
_cell.length_c   1.000
_cell.angle_alpha   90.00
_cell.angle_beta   90.00
_cell.angle_gamma   90.00
#
_symmetry.space_group_name_H-M   'P 1'
#
loop_
_entity.id
_entity.type
_entity.pdbx_description
1 polymer ?
#
loop_
_entity_poly.entity_id
_entity_poly.type
_entity_poly.pdbx_seq_one_letter_code
_entity_poly.pdbx_strand_id
1 'polypeptide(L)'
;MLLVGAVAVALATHRPPEALGQDAPPDVFSAARARQHLTWLAQSPRPVGSTRLIEVRRELLSLLAAMRVPAEVQTAEVLRLQGSAGTVLAATVHNIVAHLPGTEGRHAVLVSGHYDSVPSGPGAADDGSAVASMLEALRALRTGPPLKQDVIFLFTDAEEAGLLGAEGFRQHPLFSKVVLALNFEARGTRGPSLLFETTGPQGWLIQRFQETAPHPMGNSLAGEVYPYLGADTDLSIFGRAGVAGMNFAFIEGLIHYHTWLDSPEQLADGSLQHHGENLLTLTRALAAGDAPPRESPGRVYFNPVGAWLVSYPRAWALPLSVLLLVLEVLGTVGGARAGRLRLRGLALAVAGTVSGALAAAVLVTLAWNVTQNATGLDAFAQGDSHSPAPFQAGLLALVFVPFALLRRWGRNRIQDEEWGHGARLPWAVLAVVLTVLCPGASYLFAWPLLLALLIPYALRRGGDTPWKVGLVLTLGGVPLLLLITSTLYPLSSALGLSLAGVSLLLASLVLGLLHPALAWLVQGRWNTVAVGASAVGAVFLLSGAVAAGPRADRPWPESLAYWLDRDGKRAFWLAHEDTHGAWAAQFLGEAPPAKRFDEAMPWLETDVLYHEASLLPLPSARTRRVADDREGDVRTLTLQVDSPPGTAVLRFNLPPLEFLEVRVGQTPLPEAVLTAGRAEGVRIDYWQPPREGLPLTLKVRGEAPVRMRSSTISLNIPTLTESQRRPPSLMAAPFGFGFSDVTVITQTEAL
;
A
#
# COMPACT_ATOMS: atom_id res chain seq x y z
N MET A 1 33.26 -3.11 -12.40
CA MET A 1 32.46 -4.24 -12.94
C MET A 1 31.75 -5.02 -11.84
N LEU A 2 32.47 -5.63 -10.84
CA LEU A 2 31.82 -6.48 -9.81
C LEU A 2 30.80 -5.73 -8.93
N LEU A 3 31.03 -4.46 -8.57
CA LEU A 3 30.07 -3.68 -7.81
C LEU A 3 28.77 -3.41 -8.60
N VAL A 4 28.91 -3.13 -9.91
CA VAL A 4 27.72 -2.99 -10.81
C VAL A 4 27.04 -4.34 -11.00
N GLY A 5 27.84 -5.41 -11.11
CA GLY A 5 27.31 -6.78 -11.15
C GLY A 5 26.52 -7.15 -9.90
N ALA A 6 26.93 -6.71 -8.71
CA ALA A 6 26.18 -6.94 -7.47
C ALA A 6 24.79 -6.30 -7.51
N VAL A 7 24.68 -5.05 -7.97
CA VAL A 7 23.38 -4.38 -8.13
C VAL A 7 22.53 -5.13 -9.16
N ALA A 8 23.12 -5.51 -10.31
CA ALA A 8 22.40 -6.27 -11.34
C ALA A 8 21.91 -7.63 -10.81
N VAL A 9 22.72 -8.34 -10.03
CA VAL A 9 22.32 -9.61 -9.38
C VAL A 9 21.18 -9.40 -8.40
N ALA A 10 21.28 -8.38 -7.52
CA ALA A 10 20.22 -8.08 -6.58
C ALA A 10 18.88 -7.81 -7.28
N LEU A 11 18.89 -6.97 -8.33
CA LEU A 11 17.70 -6.69 -9.13
C LEU A 11 17.20 -7.92 -9.91
N ALA A 12 18.11 -8.72 -10.48
CA ALA A 12 17.74 -9.91 -11.24
C ALA A 12 17.16 -11.02 -10.36
N THR A 13 17.60 -11.11 -9.11
CA THR A 13 17.10 -12.10 -8.14
C THR A 13 15.86 -11.63 -7.36
N HIS A 14 15.54 -10.34 -7.41
CA HIS A 14 14.30 -9.78 -6.85
C HIS A 14 13.15 -9.98 -7.85
N ARG A 15 12.90 -11.24 -8.22
CA ARG A 15 11.85 -11.63 -9.16
C ARG A 15 11.02 -12.75 -8.56
N PRO A 16 9.72 -12.80 -8.88
CA PRO A 16 8.90 -13.95 -8.53
C PRO A 16 9.41 -15.22 -9.25
N PRO A 17 9.02 -16.41 -8.79
CA PRO A 17 9.32 -17.66 -9.46
C PRO A 17 8.69 -17.72 -10.86
N GLU A 18 9.17 -18.66 -11.68
CA GLU A 18 8.55 -18.93 -12.97
C GLU A 18 7.15 -19.52 -12.79
N ALA A 19 6.23 -19.08 -13.63
CA ALA A 19 4.85 -19.54 -13.62
C ALA A 19 4.75 -20.98 -14.12
N LEU A 20 4.03 -21.82 -13.38
CA LEU A 20 3.76 -23.19 -13.78
C LEU A 20 2.57 -23.26 -14.74
N GLY A 21 2.69 -24.15 -15.74
CA GLY A 21 1.67 -24.43 -16.76
C GLY A 21 0.48 -25.21 -16.20
N GLN A 22 -0.54 -25.43 -17.06
CA GLN A 22 -1.75 -26.19 -16.70
C GLN A 22 -1.46 -27.66 -16.39
N ASP A 23 -0.39 -28.21 -16.94
CA ASP A 23 0.10 -29.58 -16.78
C ASP A 23 0.87 -29.82 -15.48
N ALA A 24 1.08 -28.79 -14.65
CA ALA A 24 1.70 -28.92 -13.34
C ALA A 24 0.99 -29.99 -12.48
N PRO A 25 1.70 -30.68 -11.57
CA PRO A 25 1.13 -31.70 -10.69
C PRO A 25 -0.14 -31.23 -9.99
N PRO A 26 -1.12 -32.11 -9.76
CA PRO A 26 -2.44 -31.71 -9.25
C PRO A 26 -2.41 -31.16 -7.82
N ASP A 27 -1.42 -31.50 -7.02
CA ASP A 27 -1.22 -31.05 -5.65
C ASP A 27 -0.33 -29.77 -5.53
N VAL A 28 0.11 -29.24 -6.67
CA VAL A 28 0.95 -28.04 -6.77
C VAL A 28 0.12 -26.89 -7.30
N PHE A 29 0.41 -25.67 -6.85
CA PHE A 29 -0.20 -24.44 -7.39
C PHE A 29 0.27 -24.17 -8.82
N SER A 30 -0.64 -23.74 -9.69
CA SER A 30 -0.33 -23.35 -11.06
C SER A 30 -0.95 -22.00 -11.40
N ALA A 31 -0.11 -21.02 -11.74
CA ALA A 31 -0.57 -19.72 -12.21
C ALA A 31 -1.43 -19.83 -13.46
N ALA A 32 -1.11 -20.76 -14.38
CA ALA A 32 -1.89 -20.95 -15.61
C ALA A 32 -3.31 -21.46 -15.34
N ARG A 33 -3.51 -22.27 -14.28
CA ARG A 33 -4.84 -22.69 -13.84
C ARG A 33 -5.57 -21.58 -13.11
N ALA A 34 -4.88 -20.86 -12.20
CA ALA A 34 -5.44 -19.74 -11.46
C ALA A 34 -5.88 -18.61 -12.40
N ARG A 35 -5.08 -18.29 -13.43
CA ARG A 35 -5.39 -17.24 -14.43
C ARG A 35 -6.72 -17.45 -15.15
N GLN A 36 -7.16 -18.68 -15.31
CA GLN A 36 -8.47 -18.96 -15.93
C GLN A 36 -9.62 -18.31 -15.15
N HIS A 37 -9.47 -18.17 -13.84
CA HIS A 37 -10.48 -17.50 -13.01
C HIS A 37 -10.48 -15.99 -13.21
N LEU A 38 -9.34 -15.39 -13.50
CA LEU A 38 -9.23 -13.94 -13.71
C LEU A 38 -9.96 -13.44 -14.96
N THR A 39 -10.06 -14.27 -16.00
CA THR A 39 -10.70 -13.89 -17.29
C THR A 39 -12.17 -13.53 -17.13
N TRP A 40 -12.88 -14.19 -16.21
CA TRP A 40 -14.28 -13.87 -15.92
C TRP A 40 -14.41 -12.97 -14.67
N LEU A 41 -13.56 -13.13 -13.67
CA LEU A 41 -13.60 -12.37 -12.42
C LEU A 41 -13.36 -10.87 -12.66
N ALA A 42 -12.27 -10.53 -13.34
CA ALA A 42 -11.83 -9.17 -13.58
C ALA A 42 -12.19 -8.65 -14.99
N GLN A 43 -13.32 -9.10 -15.55
CA GLN A 43 -13.82 -8.65 -16.86
C GLN A 43 -14.22 -7.16 -16.85
N SER A 44 -14.70 -6.68 -15.73
CA SER A 44 -15.12 -5.28 -15.52
C SER A 44 -15.10 -4.96 -14.02
N PRO A 45 -15.10 -3.67 -13.64
CA PRO A 45 -15.22 -3.28 -12.25
C PRO A 45 -16.43 -3.92 -11.56
N ARG A 46 -16.21 -4.35 -10.33
CA ARG A 46 -17.20 -5.05 -9.50
C ARG A 46 -17.32 -4.45 -8.09
N PRO A 47 -17.54 -3.11 -8.00
CA PRO A 47 -17.66 -2.49 -6.70
C PRO A 47 -18.86 -3.04 -5.93
N VAL A 48 -18.80 -2.87 -4.59
CA VAL A 48 -19.89 -3.30 -3.70
C VAL A 48 -21.25 -2.84 -4.23
N GLY A 49 -22.21 -3.76 -4.27
CA GLY A 49 -23.57 -3.49 -4.75
C GLY A 49 -23.79 -3.51 -6.24
N SER A 50 -22.75 -3.62 -7.04
CA SER A 50 -22.88 -3.71 -8.49
C SER A 50 -23.53 -5.03 -8.92
N THR A 51 -24.22 -5.00 -10.06
CA THR A 51 -24.74 -6.23 -10.70
C THR A 51 -23.61 -7.21 -10.98
N ARG A 52 -22.44 -6.70 -11.38
CA ARG A 52 -21.26 -7.51 -11.65
C ARG A 52 -20.79 -8.27 -10.42
N LEU A 53 -20.73 -7.63 -9.26
CA LEU A 53 -20.35 -8.31 -8.02
C LEU A 53 -21.32 -9.46 -7.64
N ILE A 54 -22.63 -9.25 -7.87
CA ILE A 54 -23.65 -10.29 -7.67
C ILE A 54 -23.42 -11.48 -8.61
N GLU A 55 -23.07 -11.23 -9.86
CA GLU A 55 -22.73 -12.28 -10.83
C GLU A 55 -21.49 -13.06 -10.41
N VAL A 56 -20.43 -12.34 -10.02
CA VAL A 56 -19.18 -12.93 -9.52
C VAL A 56 -19.45 -13.81 -8.29
N ARG A 57 -20.25 -13.35 -7.35
CA ARG A 57 -20.62 -14.15 -6.16
C ARG A 57 -21.33 -15.45 -6.55
N ARG A 58 -22.25 -15.41 -7.52
CA ARG A 58 -22.93 -16.62 -8.00
C ARG A 58 -21.95 -17.60 -8.67
N GLU A 59 -21.04 -17.09 -9.45
CA GLU A 59 -20.02 -17.92 -10.14
C GLU A 59 -19.06 -18.56 -9.13
N LEU A 60 -18.57 -17.80 -8.13
CA LEU A 60 -17.77 -18.34 -7.03
C LEU A 60 -18.47 -19.48 -6.30
N LEU A 61 -19.72 -19.31 -5.95
CA LEU A 61 -20.52 -20.38 -5.31
C LEU A 61 -20.70 -21.60 -6.22
N SER A 62 -20.90 -21.39 -7.52
CA SER A 62 -20.99 -22.48 -8.51
C SER A 62 -19.67 -23.27 -8.60
N LEU A 63 -18.54 -22.58 -8.65
CA LEU A 63 -17.21 -23.20 -8.67
C LEU A 63 -16.92 -23.99 -7.38
N LEU A 64 -17.23 -23.42 -6.22
CA LEU A 64 -17.07 -24.09 -4.93
C LEU A 64 -17.95 -25.34 -4.86
N ALA A 65 -19.20 -25.28 -5.33
CA ALA A 65 -20.08 -26.42 -5.41
C ALA A 65 -19.56 -27.50 -6.38
N ALA A 66 -19.04 -27.11 -7.55
CA ALA A 66 -18.41 -28.03 -8.51
C ALA A 66 -17.19 -28.73 -7.91
N MET A 67 -16.41 -28.02 -7.10
CA MET A 67 -15.31 -28.57 -6.30
C MET A 67 -15.80 -29.38 -5.09
N ARG A 68 -17.12 -29.46 -4.82
CA ARG A 68 -17.71 -30.08 -3.63
C ARG A 68 -17.13 -29.53 -2.32
N VAL A 69 -16.90 -28.22 -2.26
CA VAL A 69 -16.48 -27.51 -1.06
C VAL A 69 -17.73 -26.91 -0.42
N PRO A 70 -18.03 -27.23 0.84
CA PRO A 70 -19.14 -26.59 1.56
C PRO A 70 -18.89 -25.07 1.65
N ALA A 71 -19.83 -24.28 1.15
CA ALA A 71 -19.74 -22.84 1.17
C ALA A 71 -21.11 -22.22 1.43
N GLU A 72 -21.15 -21.11 2.15
CA GLU A 72 -22.35 -20.33 2.42
C GLU A 72 -22.10 -18.84 2.18
N VAL A 73 -23.18 -18.09 1.98
CA VAL A 73 -23.15 -16.63 1.96
C VAL A 73 -23.55 -16.14 3.34
N GLN A 74 -22.59 -15.56 4.04
CA GLN A 74 -22.89 -14.80 5.24
C GLN A 74 -23.45 -13.44 4.82
N THR A 75 -24.68 -13.11 5.21
CA THR A 75 -25.25 -11.77 5.12
C THR A 75 -25.20 -11.11 6.48
N ALA A 76 -24.54 -9.96 6.61
CA ALA A 76 -24.41 -9.23 7.87
C ALA A 76 -24.57 -7.72 7.66
N GLU A 77 -25.33 -7.06 8.55
CA GLU A 77 -25.32 -5.61 8.67
C GLU A 77 -24.07 -5.19 9.47
N VAL A 78 -23.30 -4.28 8.91
CA VAL A 78 -22.03 -3.83 9.49
C VAL A 78 -22.03 -2.33 9.64
N LEU A 79 -21.56 -1.87 10.81
CA LEU A 79 -21.22 -0.48 11.08
C LEU A 79 -19.75 -0.41 11.52
N ARG A 80 -18.95 0.43 10.88
CA ARG A 80 -17.54 0.65 11.22
C ARG A 80 -17.23 2.13 11.32
N LEU A 81 -16.50 2.50 12.37
CA LEU A 81 -15.98 3.86 12.55
C LEU A 81 -14.79 4.09 11.61
N GLN A 82 -14.82 5.19 10.88
CA GLN A 82 -13.69 5.64 10.07
C GLN A 82 -13.08 6.90 10.69
N GLY A 83 -11.80 6.80 11.05
CA GLY A 83 -11.06 7.92 11.63
C GLY A 83 -11.60 8.40 12.99
N SER A 84 -11.18 9.60 13.39
CA SER A 84 -11.60 10.25 14.64
C SER A 84 -12.82 11.18 14.49
N ALA A 85 -13.28 11.44 13.26
CA ALA A 85 -14.22 12.51 12.94
C ALA A 85 -15.70 12.09 12.89
N GLY A 86 -16.10 11.05 13.62
CA GLY A 86 -17.52 10.67 13.74
C GLY A 86 -18.17 10.16 12.43
N THR A 87 -17.38 9.76 11.43
CA THR A 87 -17.90 9.14 10.21
C THR A 87 -18.11 7.64 10.43
N VAL A 88 -19.32 7.16 10.12
CA VAL A 88 -19.68 5.75 10.18
C VAL A 88 -19.83 5.21 8.77
N LEU A 89 -19.07 4.19 8.44
CA LEU A 89 -19.30 3.37 7.26
C LEU A 89 -20.28 2.26 7.59
N ALA A 90 -21.22 2.02 6.73
CA ALA A 90 -22.26 1.01 6.90
C ALA A 90 -22.52 0.26 5.60
N ALA A 91 -22.85 -1.01 5.69
CA ALA A 91 -23.34 -1.81 4.57
C ALA A 91 -24.05 -3.07 5.06
N THR A 92 -24.83 -3.69 4.16
CA THR A 92 -25.16 -5.10 4.24
C THR A 92 -24.17 -5.86 3.38
N VAL A 93 -23.23 -6.58 4.01
CA VAL A 93 -22.19 -7.34 3.32
C VAL A 93 -22.61 -8.79 3.05
N HIS A 94 -22.03 -9.39 2.02
CA HIS A 94 -22.31 -10.74 1.58
C HIS A 94 -21.01 -11.54 1.39
N ASN A 95 -20.35 -11.91 2.49
CA ASN A 95 -19.16 -12.73 2.45
C ASN A 95 -19.45 -14.15 1.97
N ILE A 96 -18.52 -14.74 1.21
CA ILE A 96 -18.57 -16.18 0.92
C ILE A 96 -17.62 -16.88 1.89
N VAL A 97 -18.16 -17.80 2.66
CA VAL A 97 -17.42 -18.60 3.66
C VAL A 97 -17.36 -20.04 3.18
N ALA A 98 -16.20 -20.47 2.72
CA ALA A 98 -15.98 -21.86 2.29
C ALA A 98 -15.15 -22.58 3.36
N HIS A 99 -15.66 -23.72 3.84
CA HIS A 99 -15.10 -24.47 4.97
C HIS A 99 -14.58 -25.83 4.55
N LEU A 100 -13.30 -26.08 4.75
CA LEU A 100 -12.67 -27.40 4.66
C LEU A 100 -12.46 -27.96 6.07
N PRO A 101 -13.27 -28.93 6.52
CA PRO A 101 -13.12 -29.50 7.85
C PRO A 101 -11.85 -30.34 7.94
N GLY A 102 -11.10 -30.14 9.00
CA GLY A 102 -9.93 -30.96 9.36
C GLY A 102 -10.33 -32.24 10.06
N THR A 103 -9.39 -33.20 10.14
CA THR A 103 -9.62 -34.48 10.83
C THR A 103 -9.71 -34.32 12.35
N GLU A 104 -9.10 -33.30 12.94
CA GLU A 104 -9.22 -32.94 14.36
C GLU A 104 -10.12 -31.73 14.59
N GLY A 105 -10.05 -30.71 13.73
CA GLY A 105 -10.91 -29.52 13.74
C GLY A 105 -10.92 -28.74 15.05
N ARG A 106 -9.80 -28.72 15.78
CA ARG A 106 -9.71 -28.05 17.09
C ARG A 106 -9.70 -26.52 16.95
N HIS A 107 -9.11 -26.02 15.87
CA HIS A 107 -9.03 -24.62 15.49
C HIS A 107 -9.07 -24.49 13.98
N ALA A 108 -9.13 -23.25 13.48
CA ALA A 108 -9.16 -22.98 12.06
C ALA A 108 -8.02 -22.03 11.63
N VAL A 109 -7.47 -22.30 10.44
CA VAL A 109 -6.66 -21.36 9.67
C VAL A 109 -7.57 -20.64 8.70
N LEU A 110 -7.61 -19.31 8.78
CA LEU A 110 -8.34 -18.46 7.87
C LEU A 110 -7.44 -18.09 6.68
N VAL A 111 -7.93 -18.17 5.47
CA VAL A 111 -7.31 -17.62 4.25
C VAL A 111 -8.30 -16.62 3.70
N SER A 112 -7.88 -15.36 3.58
CA SER A 112 -8.74 -14.26 3.14
C SER A 112 -8.20 -13.49 1.95
N GLY A 113 -9.11 -12.99 1.15
CA GLY A 113 -8.96 -12.05 0.06
C GLY A 113 -10.33 -11.53 -0.36
N HIS A 114 -10.40 -10.32 -0.91
CA HIS A 114 -11.69 -9.72 -1.23
C HIS A 114 -12.10 -9.95 -2.68
N TYR A 115 -13.42 -10.08 -2.92
CA TYR A 115 -13.93 -10.33 -4.26
C TYR A 115 -14.61 -9.12 -4.90
N ASP A 116 -14.74 -8.00 -4.18
CA ASP A 116 -15.11 -6.71 -4.75
C ASP A 116 -13.90 -6.04 -5.45
N SER A 117 -14.08 -4.92 -6.05
CA SER A 117 -13.03 -4.05 -6.59
C SER A 117 -13.48 -2.60 -6.52
N VAL A 118 -12.52 -1.69 -6.68
CA VAL A 118 -12.83 -0.27 -6.87
C VAL A 118 -13.68 -0.02 -8.12
N PRO A 119 -14.48 1.06 -8.17
CA PRO A 119 -15.27 1.40 -9.36
C PRO A 119 -14.43 1.81 -10.57
N SER A 120 -13.20 2.29 -10.36
CA SER A 120 -12.28 2.76 -11.40
C SER A 120 -11.47 1.66 -12.08
N GLY A 121 -11.46 0.42 -11.55
CA GLY A 121 -10.64 -0.67 -12.06
C GLY A 121 -11.27 -2.06 -11.95
N PRO A 122 -10.94 -2.98 -12.89
CA PRO A 122 -11.47 -4.34 -12.86
C PRO A 122 -10.87 -5.21 -11.74
N GLY A 123 -9.82 -4.77 -11.05
CA GLY A 123 -9.26 -5.43 -9.89
C GLY A 123 -8.75 -6.85 -10.19
N ALA A 124 -7.87 -7.00 -11.19
CA ALA A 124 -7.28 -8.30 -11.51
C ALA A 124 -6.20 -8.70 -10.52
N ALA A 125 -5.39 -7.73 -10.11
CA ALA A 125 -4.43 -7.91 -9.04
C ALA A 125 -5.11 -7.70 -7.69
N ASP A 126 -5.82 -6.61 -7.54
CA ASP A 126 -6.47 -6.13 -6.33
C ASP A 126 -8.00 -6.36 -6.37
N ASP A 127 -8.57 -7.43 -5.81
CA ASP A 127 -7.85 -8.57 -5.26
C ASP A 127 -8.23 -9.89 -5.97
N GLY A 128 -8.42 -9.76 -7.30
CA GLY A 128 -8.69 -10.93 -8.15
C GLY A 128 -7.58 -11.98 -8.05
N SER A 129 -6.33 -11.55 -7.79
CA SER A 129 -5.19 -12.46 -7.68
C SER A 129 -5.29 -13.38 -6.45
N ALA A 130 -5.72 -12.86 -5.31
CA ALA A 130 -5.99 -13.69 -4.13
C ALA A 130 -7.18 -14.62 -4.37
N VAL A 131 -8.29 -14.10 -4.90
CA VAL A 131 -9.47 -14.94 -5.21
C VAL A 131 -9.10 -16.10 -6.13
N ALA A 132 -8.36 -15.84 -7.22
CA ALA A 132 -7.91 -16.87 -8.15
C ALA A 132 -6.93 -17.85 -7.48
N SER A 133 -6.03 -17.35 -6.64
CA SER A 133 -5.11 -18.17 -5.86
C SER A 133 -5.83 -19.04 -4.85
N MET A 134 -6.85 -18.52 -4.17
CA MET A 134 -7.68 -19.27 -3.23
C MET A 134 -8.42 -20.43 -3.92
N LEU A 135 -9.01 -20.19 -5.09
CA LEU A 135 -9.70 -21.23 -5.87
C LEU A 135 -8.75 -22.35 -6.31
N GLU A 136 -7.58 -22.00 -6.84
CA GLU A 136 -6.59 -22.99 -7.27
C GLU A 136 -5.95 -23.72 -6.08
N ALA A 137 -5.71 -23.04 -4.95
CA ALA A 137 -5.22 -23.68 -3.74
C ALA A 137 -6.27 -24.63 -3.15
N LEU A 138 -7.55 -24.27 -3.14
CA LEU A 138 -8.65 -25.16 -2.76
C LEU A 138 -8.65 -26.44 -3.60
N ARG A 139 -8.51 -26.32 -4.91
CA ARG A 139 -8.39 -27.48 -5.82
C ARG A 139 -7.19 -28.35 -5.45
N ALA A 140 -6.02 -27.74 -5.22
CA ALA A 140 -4.77 -28.46 -4.89
C ALA A 140 -4.82 -29.12 -3.50
N LEU A 141 -5.41 -28.48 -2.50
CA LEU A 141 -5.58 -29.05 -1.16
C LEU A 141 -6.46 -30.29 -1.17
N ARG A 142 -7.47 -30.32 -2.01
CA ARG A 142 -8.39 -31.47 -2.14
C ARG A 142 -7.78 -32.68 -2.82
N THR A 143 -6.68 -32.53 -3.55
CA THR A 143 -5.96 -33.64 -4.16
C THR A 143 -4.85 -34.21 -3.24
N GLY A 144 -4.54 -33.50 -2.16
CA GLY A 144 -3.55 -33.90 -1.17
C GLY A 144 -4.12 -34.73 0.00
N PRO A 145 -3.29 -35.02 1.00
CA PRO A 145 -3.74 -35.69 2.23
C PRO A 145 -4.73 -34.79 3.01
N PRO A 146 -5.65 -35.42 3.80
CA PRO A 146 -6.56 -34.66 4.66
C PRO A 146 -5.81 -33.73 5.59
N LEU A 147 -6.35 -32.52 5.77
CA LEU A 147 -5.81 -31.53 6.71
C LEU A 147 -6.15 -31.94 8.15
N LYS A 148 -5.27 -31.59 9.09
CA LYS A 148 -5.48 -31.87 10.52
C LYS A 148 -6.47 -30.88 11.14
N GLN A 149 -6.30 -29.61 10.86
CA GLN A 149 -7.13 -28.50 11.37
C GLN A 149 -8.08 -27.97 10.30
N ASP A 150 -9.13 -27.29 10.73
CA ASP A 150 -10.06 -26.64 9.81
C ASP A 150 -9.36 -25.56 8.99
N VAL A 151 -9.75 -25.40 7.73
CA VAL A 151 -9.37 -24.24 6.90
C VAL A 151 -10.63 -23.54 6.42
N ILE A 152 -10.66 -22.23 6.62
CA ILE A 152 -11.75 -21.37 6.16
C ILE A 152 -11.19 -20.49 5.06
N PHE A 153 -11.75 -20.57 3.86
CA PHE A 153 -11.52 -19.62 2.78
C PHE A 153 -12.62 -18.58 2.83
N LEU A 154 -12.24 -17.36 3.12
CA LEU A 154 -13.13 -16.21 3.25
C LEU A 154 -12.92 -15.27 2.07
N PHE A 155 -13.92 -15.19 1.20
CA PHE A 155 -13.98 -14.18 0.16
C PHE A 155 -14.80 -13.02 0.72
N THR A 156 -14.14 -11.93 1.08
CA THR A 156 -14.77 -10.77 1.73
C THR A 156 -15.43 -9.86 0.71
N ASP A 157 -16.57 -9.29 1.10
CA ASP A 157 -17.32 -8.27 0.37
C ASP A 157 -17.00 -6.90 0.94
N ALA A 158 -17.06 -5.85 0.13
CA ALA A 158 -16.95 -4.46 0.58
C ALA A 158 -15.64 -4.16 1.36
N GLU A 159 -14.53 -4.75 0.96
CA GLU A 159 -13.20 -4.40 1.47
C GLU A 159 -12.86 -2.97 1.07
N GLU A 160 -13.01 -2.64 -0.20
CA GLU A 160 -12.75 -1.34 -0.81
C GLU A 160 -13.68 -0.22 -0.30
N ALA A 161 -14.82 -0.60 0.25
CA ALA A 161 -15.73 0.31 0.94
C ALA A 161 -15.35 0.57 2.41
N GLY A 162 -14.24 0.00 2.86
CA GLY A 162 -13.68 0.19 4.20
C GLY A 162 -13.70 -1.07 5.08
N LEU A 163 -13.25 -2.22 4.57
CA LEU A 163 -13.05 -3.48 5.30
C LEU A 163 -14.33 -4.03 5.94
N LEU A 164 -15.49 -3.74 5.35
CA LEU A 164 -16.78 -4.04 5.97
C LEU A 164 -17.05 -5.55 6.00
N GLY A 165 -16.57 -6.30 5.00
CA GLY A 165 -16.68 -7.76 4.96
C GLY A 165 -15.95 -8.44 6.10
N ALA A 166 -14.69 -8.05 6.35
CA ALA A 166 -13.92 -8.58 7.47
C ALA A 166 -14.55 -8.28 8.83
N GLU A 167 -15.07 -7.06 9.01
CA GLU A 167 -15.81 -6.71 10.23
C GLU A 167 -17.08 -7.55 10.37
N GLY A 168 -17.79 -7.81 9.26
CA GLY A 168 -18.96 -8.69 9.23
C GLY A 168 -18.62 -10.14 9.58
N PHE A 169 -17.48 -10.66 9.13
CA PHE A 169 -17.05 -12.02 9.42
C PHE A 169 -16.78 -12.25 10.92
N ARG A 170 -16.44 -11.23 11.69
CA ARG A 170 -16.31 -11.33 13.15
C ARG A 170 -17.62 -11.77 13.85
N GLN A 171 -18.76 -11.55 13.21
CA GLN A 171 -20.07 -11.99 13.72
C GLN A 171 -20.38 -13.46 13.36
N HIS A 172 -19.57 -14.08 12.48
CA HIS A 172 -19.79 -15.44 12.02
C HIS A 172 -19.42 -16.47 13.09
N PRO A 173 -20.21 -17.55 13.31
CA PRO A 173 -19.90 -18.56 14.33
C PRO A 173 -18.52 -19.20 14.21
N LEU A 174 -18.03 -19.41 12.97
CA LEU A 174 -16.71 -19.97 12.71
C LEU A 174 -15.56 -19.04 13.11
N PHE A 175 -15.79 -17.73 13.26
CA PHE A 175 -14.75 -16.80 13.68
C PHE A 175 -14.13 -17.19 15.02
N SER A 176 -14.92 -17.72 15.94
CA SER A 176 -14.44 -18.16 17.26
C SER A 176 -13.41 -19.31 17.20
N LYS A 177 -13.35 -20.05 16.09
CA LYS A 177 -12.32 -21.08 15.84
C LYS A 177 -11.04 -20.55 15.22
N VAL A 178 -11.07 -19.35 14.64
CA VAL A 178 -9.92 -18.79 13.91
C VAL A 178 -8.82 -18.39 14.89
N VAL A 179 -7.65 -19.00 14.75
CA VAL A 179 -6.46 -18.70 15.55
C VAL A 179 -5.35 -18.08 14.74
N LEU A 180 -5.41 -18.22 13.40
CA LEU A 180 -4.44 -17.70 12.48
C LEU A 180 -5.11 -17.31 11.16
N ALA A 181 -4.72 -16.14 10.60
CA ALA A 181 -5.17 -15.64 9.31
C ALA A 181 -3.99 -15.46 8.34
N LEU A 182 -4.19 -15.86 7.10
CA LEU A 182 -3.34 -15.56 5.95
C LEU A 182 -4.15 -14.63 5.05
N ASN A 183 -3.72 -13.40 4.92
CA ASN A 183 -4.36 -12.42 4.04
C ASN A 183 -3.47 -12.17 2.83
N PHE A 184 -4.09 -12.06 1.67
CA PHE A 184 -3.39 -11.88 0.40
C PHE A 184 -3.98 -10.66 -0.29
N GLU A 185 -3.10 -9.79 -0.81
CA GLU A 185 -3.43 -8.47 -1.32
C GLU A 185 -2.55 -8.10 -2.51
N ALA A 186 -2.86 -7.00 -3.16
CA ALA A 186 -1.98 -6.42 -4.15
C ALA A 186 -2.02 -4.88 -4.11
N ARG A 187 -0.86 -4.25 -4.33
CA ARG A 187 -0.75 -2.80 -4.52
C ARG A 187 -0.04 -2.47 -5.83
N GLY A 188 -0.19 -3.32 -6.80
CA GLY A 188 0.40 -3.25 -8.12
C GLY A 188 0.06 -4.49 -8.90
N THR A 189 0.71 -4.71 -10.04
CA THR A 189 0.38 -5.84 -10.92
C THR A 189 1.54 -6.81 -11.13
N ARG A 190 2.68 -6.59 -10.47
CA ARG A 190 3.88 -7.41 -10.66
C ARG A 190 4.80 -7.37 -9.44
N GLY A 191 5.90 -8.13 -9.52
CA GLY A 191 6.88 -8.28 -8.45
C GLY A 191 6.61 -9.49 -7.57
N PRO A 192 7.53 -9.78 -6.63
CA PRO A 192 7.38 -10.90 -5.71
C PRO A 192 6.27 -10.64 -4.69
N SER A 193 5.59 -11.72 -4.26
CA SER A 193 4.66 -11.71 -3.14
C SER A 193 5.46 -11.56 -1.84
N LEU A 194 5.41 -10.38 -1.23
CA LEU A 194 6.18 -10.01 -0.06
C LEU A 194 5.36 -10.16 1.21
N LEU A 195 5.91 -10.80 2.23
CA LEU A 195 5.38 -10.69 3.59
C LEU A 195 5.69 -9.29 4.12
N PHE A 196 4.67 -8.44 4.23
CA PHE A 196 4.84 -7.04 4.65
C PHE A 196 4.31 -6.73 6.04
N GLU A 197 3.41 -7.56 6.58
CA GLU A 197 2.81 -7.37 7.90
C GLU A 197 2.62 -8.72 8.62
N THR A 198 2.72 -8.69 9.95
CA THR A 198 2.38 -9.82 10.83
C THR A 198 1.64 -9.33 12.06
N THR A 199 0.67 -10.09 12.54
CA THR A 199 -0.03 -9.86 13.80
C THR A 199 0.20 -11.02 14.77
N GLY A 200 0.30 -10.76 16.08
CA GLY A 200 0.49 -11.80 17.10
C GLY A 200 1.94 -12.26 17.27
N PRO A 201 2.23 -13.58 17.39
CA PRO A 201 3.55 -14.12 17.74
C PRO A 201 4.52 -14.08 16.56
N GLN A 202 5.00 -12.89 16.21
CA GLN A 202 5.81 -12.60 15.02
C GLN A 202 7.00 -13.55 14.83
N GLY A 203 7.77 -13.86 15.86
CA GLY A 203 8.94 -14.72 15.71
C GLY A 203 8.61 -16.14 15.27
N TRP A 204 7.51 -16.69 15.77
CA TRP A 204 7.01 -18.01 15.36
C TRP A 204 6.51 -17.95 13.91
N LEU A 205 5.75 -16.91 13.54
CA LEU A 205 5.24 -16.73 12.17
C LEU A 205 6.37 -16.64 11.15
N ILE A 206 7.42 -15.84 11.43
CA ILE A 206 8.59 -15.70 10.56
C ILE A 206 9.36 -17.02 10.43
N GLN A 207 9.49 -17.77 11.52
CA GLN A 207 10.14 -19.08 11.44
C GLN A 207 9.32 -20.05 10.58
N ARG A 208 7.98 -20.10 10.73
CA ARG A 208 7.12 -20.92 9.89
C ARG A 208 7.18 -20.51 8.43
N PHE A 209 7.15 -19.22 8.14
CA PHE A 209 7.32 -18.70 6.78
C PHE A 209 8.65 -19.13 6.16
N GLN A 210 9.75 -18.97 6.89
CA GLN A 210 11.10 -19.36 6.45
C GLN A 210 11.24 -20.86 6.20
N GLU A 211 10.59 -21.69 7.01
CA GLU A 211 10.66 -23.16 6.90
C GLU A 211 9.74 -23.72 5.80
N THR A 212 8.69 -23.00 5.44
CA THR A 212 7.59 -23.55 4.65
C THR A 212 7.49 -22.98 3.25
N ALA A 213 7.66 -21.66 3.10
CA ALA A 213 7.52 -21.02 1.80
C ALA A 213 8.69 -21.42 0.88
N PRO A 214 8.42 -21.83 -0.38
CA PRO A 214 9.47 -22.19 -1.33
C PRO A 214 10.41 -21.02 -1.66
N HIS A 215 9.82 -19.81 -1.73
CA HIS A 215 10.52 -18.57 -2.08
C HIS A 215 10.21 -17.47 -1.05
N PRO A 216 10.67 -17.60 0.22
CA PRO A 216 10.27 -16.65 1.26
C PRO A 216 10.88 -15.27 1.00
N MET A 217 10.04 -14.27 0.73
CA MET A 217 10.44 -12.88 0.50
C MET A 217 9.68 -11.93 1.41
N GLY A 218 10.45 -11.04 2.07
CA GLY A 218 9.93 -10.05 3.00
C GLY A 218 11.02 -9.47 3.88
N ASN A 219 10.71 -8.42 4.61
CA ASN A 219 11.65 -7.83 5.55
C ASN A 219 10.92 -7.16 6.72
N SER A 220 11.60 -7.10 7.86
CA SER A 220 11.04 -6.53 9.09
C SER A 220 10.87 -5.01 9.04
N LEU A 221 11.51 -4.29 8.10
CA LEU A 221 11.29 -2.86 7.88
C LEU A 221 9.87 -2.59 7.36
N ALA A 222 9.36 -3.45 6.48
CA ALA A 222 8.01 -3.28 5.92
C ALA A 222 6.94 -3.21 7.01
N GLY A 223 6.98 -4.13 7.99
CA GLY A 223 6.05 -4.12 9.11
C GLY A 223 6.17 -2.91 10.04
N GLU A 224 7.33 -2.25 10.10
CA GLU A 224 7.53 -1.01 10.86
C GLU A 224 7.02 0.24 10.09
N VAL A 225 7.06 0.21 8.76
CA VAL A 225 6.66 1.33 7.89
C VAL A 225 5.18 1.30 7.55
N TYR A 226 4.63 0.11 7.33
CA TYR A 226 3.25 -0.09 6.88
C TYR A 226 2.18 0.69 7.67
N PRO A 227 2.21 0.75 9.02
CA PRO A 227 1.24 1.50 9.80
C PRO A 227 1.20 3.02 9.49
N TYR A 228 2.27 3.56 8.93
CA TYR A 228 2.39 4.98 8.57
C TYR A 228 1.94 5.28 7.13
N LEU A 229 1.66 4.26 6.33
CA LEU A 229 1.19 4.44 4.95
C LEU A 229 -0.30 4.76 4.85
N GLY A 230 -1.04 4.70 5.99
CA GLY A 230 -2.47 5.00 6.02
C GLY A 230 -3.34 3.98 5.28
N ALA A 231 -2.79 2.81 4.97
CA ALA A 231 -3.48 1.69 4.34
C ALA A 231 -3.80 0.62 5.40
N ASP A 232 -4.99 0.05 5.31
CA ASP A 232 -5.46 -1.08 6.12
C ASP A 232 -5.87 -2.22 5.17
N THR A 233 -5.94 -3.45 5.68
CA THR A 233 -6.45 -4.62 4.98
C THR A 233 -7.35 -5.42 5.91
N ASP A 234 -7.98 -6.47 5.39
CA ASP A 234 -8.79 -7.38 6.20
C ASP A 234 -8.03 -7.97 7.40
N LEU A 235 -6.71 -8.22 7.27
CA LEU A 235 -5.89 -8.66 8.40
C LEU A 235 -5.88 -7.66 9.56
N SER A 236 -5.97 -6.38 9.29
CA SER A 236 -6.02 -5.35 10.35
C SER A 236 -7.26 -5.54 11.26
N ILE A 237 -8.40 -5.97 10.70
CA ILE A 237 -9.62 -6.27 11.45
C ILE A 237 -9.40 -7.51 12.32
N PHE A 238 -8.86 -8.59 11.75
CA PHE A 238 -8.62 -9.84 12.46
C PHE A 238 -7.55 -9.68 13.54
N GLY A 239 -6.48 -8.93 13.24
CA GLY A 239 -5.39 -8.63 14.19
C GLY A 239 -5.88 -7.84 15.40
N ARG A 240 -6.75 -6.83 15.19
CA ARG A 240 -7.41 -6.08 16.29
C ARG A 240 -8.31 -6.98 17.15
N ALA A 241 -8.83 -8.05 16.59
CA ALA A 241 -9.59 -9.06 17.33
C ALA A 241 -8.70 -10.12 18.01
N GLY A 242 -7.36 -10.00 17.93
CA GLY A 242 -6.40 -10.90 18.59
C GLY A 242 -6.03 -12.14 17.78
N VAL A 243 -6.39 -12.20 16.50
CA VAL A 243 -6.01 -13.29 15.59
C VAL A 243 -4.57 -13.08 15.15
N ALA A 244 -3.73 -14.12 15.25
CA ALA A 244 -2.39 -14.12 14.67
C ALA A 244 -2.49 -14.15 13.15
N GLY A 245 -1.51 -13.51 12.43
CA GLY A 245 -1.62 -13.55 10.97
C GLY A 245 -0.41 -13.06 10.21
N MET A 246 -0.43 -13.33 8.92
CA MET A 246 0.54 -12.90 7.93
C MET A 246 -0.17 -12.25 6.75
N ASN A 247 0.35 -11.12 6.27
CA ASN A 247 -0.18 -10.33 5.18
C ASN A 247 0.81 -10.25 4.02
N PHE A 248 0.36 -10.61 2.84
CA PHE A 248 1.17 -10.70 1.64
C PHE A 248 0.67 -9.76 0.56
N ALA A 249 1.59 -9.07 -0.13
CA ALA A 249 1.27 -8.31 -1.33
C ALA A 249 2.45 -8.26 -2.31
N PHE A 250 2.17 -8.12 -3.59
CA PHE A 250 3.14 -7.67 -4.58
C PHE A 250 2.86 -6.19 -4.91
N ILE A 251 3.92 -5.40 -5.13
CA ILE A 251 3.87 -3.94 -5.07
C ILE A 251 4.44 -3.22 -6.31
N GLU A 252 5.00 -3.95 -7.27
CA GLU A 252 5.54 -3.34 -8.48
C GLU A 252 4.42 -3.05 -9.48
N GLY A 253 4.55 -1.95 -10.23
CA GLY A 253 3.49 -1.46 -11.11
C GLY A 253 2.42 -0.68 -10.35
N LEU A 254 2.82 0.07 -9.32
CA LEU A 254 1.96 0.87 -8.45
C LEU A 254 0.98 1.78 -9.21
N ILE A 255 1.37 2.25 -10.40
CA ILE A 255 0.54 3.08 -11.25
C ILE A 255 -0.78 2.39 -11.70
N HIS A 256 -0.84 1.07 -11.67
CA HIS A 256 -2.02 0.30 -12.03
C HIS A 256 -3.03 0.18 -10.88
N TYR A 257 -2.56 0.37 -9.63
CA TYR A 257 -3.39 0.22 -8.43
C TYR A 257 -4.59 1.17 -8.46
N HIS A 258 -5.78 0.62 -8.22
CA HIS A 258 -7.07 1.33 -8.23
C HIS A 258 -7.41 2.01 -9.56
N THR A 259 -6.91 1.51 -10.68
CA THR A 259 -7.16 2.05 -12.01
C THR A 259 -7.68 0.97 -12.97
N TRP A 260 -8.16 1.42 -14.14
CA TRP A 260 -8.54 0.53 -15.25
C TRP A 260 -7.39 -0.39 -15.73
N LEU A 261 -6.15 -0.03 -15.42
CA LEU A 261 -4.97 -0.81 -15.77
C LEU A 261 -4.72 -2.02 -14.86
N ASP A 262 -5.45 -2.14 -13.75
CA ASP A 262 -5.45 -3.37 -12.96
C ASP A 262 -6.29 -4.46 -13.65
N SER A 263 -5.80 -4.90 -14.80
CA SER A 263 -6.46 -5.86 -15.69
C SER A 263 -5.72 -7.19 -15.74
N PRO A 264 -6.39 -8.28 -16.18
CA PRO A 264 -5.74 -9.59 -16.34
C PRO A 264 -4.49 -9.55 -17.23
N GLU A 265 -4.45 -8.67 -18.24
CA GLU A 265 -3.32 -8.56 -19.18
C GLU A 265 -2.09 -7.93 -18.52
N GLN A 266 -2.28 -7.08 -17.52
CA GLN A 266 -1.19 -6.40 -16.80
C GLN A 266 -0.65 -7.21 -15.63
N LEU A 267 -1.42 -8.16 -15.10
CA LEU A 267 -0.99 -9.00 -13.99
C LEU A 267 0.07 -10.01 -14.47
N ALA A 268 1.25 -9.97 -13.83
CA ALA A 268 2.34 -10.89 -14.14
C ALA A 268 2.09 -12.30 -13.61
N ASP A 269 2.24 -13.31 -14.48
CA ASP A 269 2.05 -14.72 -14.11
C ASP A 269 2.95 -15.20 -12.98
N GLY A 270 4.22 -14.71 -12.94
CA GLY A 270 5.14 -15.04 -11.87
C GLY A 270 4.67 -14.50 -10.52
N SER A 271 4.05 -13.30 -10.48
CA SER A 271 3.49 -12.74 -9.25
C SER A 271 2.34 -13.60 -8.74
N LEU A 272 1.42 -14.00 -9.63
CA LEU A 272 0.31 -14.89 -9.32
C LEU A 272 0.83 -16.26 -8.84
N GLN A 273 1.90 -16.81 -9.47
CA GLN A 273 2.52 -18.06 -9.04
C GLN A 273 3.07 -17.94 -7.62
N HIS A 274 3.86 -16.91 -7.34
CA HIS A 274 4.48 -16.71 -6.03
C HIS A 274 3.42 -16.52 -4.93
N HIS A 275 2.38 -15.75 -5.23
CA HIS A 275 1.26 -15.48 -4.33
C HIS A 275 0.54 -16.78 -3.97
N GLY A 276 0.18 -17.58 -4.96
CA GLY A 276 -0.50 -18.84 -4.74
C GLY A 276 0.39 -19.94 -4.14
N GLU A 277 1.69 -19.96 -4.42
CA GLU A 277 2.64 -20.86 -3.75
C GLU A 277 2.71 -20.56 -2.25
N ASN A 278 2.86 -19.28 -1.87
CA ASN A 278 2.85 -18.88 -0.47
C ASN A 278 1.51 -19.28 0.19
N LEU A 279 0.39 -19.00 -0.46
CA LEU A 279 -0.94 -19.34 0.04
C LEU A 279 -1.08 -20.85 0.27
N LEU A 280 -0.81 -21.67 -0.74
CA LEU A 280 -0.98 -23.12 -0.67
C LEU A 280 -0.05 -23.78 0.36
N THR A 281 1.24 -23.43 0.31
CA THR A 281 2.24 -24.10 1.16
C THR A 281 2.09 -23.72 2.64
N LEU A 282 1.82 -22.43 2.92
CA LEU A 282 1.56 -21.98 4.28
C LEU A 282 0.26 -22.56 4.83
N THR A 283 -0.83 -22.52 4.06
CA THR A 283 -2.11 -23.11 4.48
C THR A 283 -1.96 -24.57 4.83
N ARG A 284 -1.28 -25.36 3.98
CA ARG A 284 -1.03 -26.79 4.19
C ARG A 284 -0.21 -27.06 5.46
N ALA A 285 0.88 -26.30 5.67
CA ALA A 285 1.75 -26.47 6.82
C ALA A 285 1.08 -26.04 8.14
N LEU A 286 0.39 -24.92 8.12
CA LEU A 286 -0.27 -24.37 9.31
C LEU A 286 -1.50 -25.19 9.71
N ALA A 287 -2.26 -25.71 8.74
CA ALA A 287 -3.37 -26.62 9.01
C ALA A 287 -2.93 -28.03 9.42
N ALA A 288 -1.67 -28.43 9.17
CA ALA A 288 -1.11 -29.67 9.70
C ALA A 288 -0.54 -29.53 11.13
N GLY A 289 -0.31 -28.29 11.59
CA GLY A 289 0.31 -27.95 12.87
C GLY A 289 -0.67 -27.73 14.02
N ASP A 290 -0.09 -27.34 15.15
CA ASP A 290 -0.85 -26.84 16.31
C ASP A 290 -1.10 -25.35 16.21
N ALA A 291 -2.01 -24.83 17.05
CA ALA A 291 -2.28 -23.40 17.14
C ALA A 291 -1.00 -22.61 17.46
N PRO A 292 -0.89 -21.36 16.96
CA PRO A 292 0.25 -20.51 17.27
C PRO A 292 0.36 -20.30 18.80
N PRO A 293 1.59 -20.17 19.33
CA PRO A 293 1.77 -19.82 20.73
C PRO A 293 1.20 -18.40 20.99
N ARG A 294 0.81 -18.11 22.22
CA ARG A 294 0.30 -16.78 22.56
C ARG A 294 1.33 -15.70 22.36
N GLU A 295 2.61 -16.00 22.62
CA GLU A 295 3.73 -15.08 22.49
C GLU A 295 4.91 -15.80 21.86
N SER A 296 5.73 -15.06 21.15
CA SER A 296 7.02 -15.53 20.62
C SER A 296 7.98 -14.34 20.54
N PRO A 297 9.27 -14.52 20.89
CA PRO A 297 10.26 -13.48 20.76
C PRO A 297 10.32 -12.97 19.31
N GLY A 298 10.23 -11.66 19.13
CA GLY A 298 10.32 -11.05 17.82
C GLY A 298 11.64 -11.34 17.10
N ARG A 299 11.63 -11.30 15.78
CA ARG A 299 12.79 -11.50 14.92
C ARG A 299 12.98 -10.30 13.99
N VAL A 300 14.24 -10.00 13.70
CA VAL A 300 14.61 -9.16 12.57
C VAL A 300 14.85 -10.10 11.38
N TYR A 301 14.32 -9.78 10.23
CA TYR A 301 14.44 -10.62 9.03
C TYR A 301 14.52 -9.79 7.75
N PHE A 302 15.22 -10.29 6.75
CA PHE A 302 15.42 -9.62 5.47
C PHE A 302 16.01 -10.58 4.43
N ASN A 303 15.87 -10.25 3.16
CA ASN A 303 16.48 -10.95 2.05
C ASN A 303 17.74 -10.20 1.58
N PRO A 304 18.95 -10.70 1.82
CA PRO A 304 20.15 -10.08 1.26
C PRO A 304 20.25 -10.26 -0.25
N VAL A 305 19.72 -11.36 -0.79
CA VAL A 305 19.65 -11.63 -2.23
C VAL A 305 18.54 -12.66 -2.52
N GLY A 306 17.68 -12.36 -3.48
CA GLY A 306 16.59 -13.24 -3.88
C GLY A 306 15.75 -13.74 -2.70
N ALA A 307 15.36 -15.01 -2.76
CA ALA A 307 14.55 -15.66 -1.73
C ALA A 307 15.35 -16.15 -0.50
N TRP A 308 16.63 -15.81 -0.38
CA TRP A 308 17.40 -16.17 0.80
C TRP A 308 17.00 -15.29 1.99
N LEU A 309 16.10 -15.79 2.83
CA LEU A 309 15.60 -15.09 4.00
C LEU A 309 16.53 -15.35 5.20
N VAL A 310 17.18 -14.31 5.69
CA VAL A 310 17.99 -14.30 6.93
C VAL A 310 17.15 -13.78 8.07
N SER A 311 17.19 -14.45 9.22
CA SER A 311 16.49 -13.96 10.42
C SER A 311 17.29 -14.21 11.69
N TYR A 312 17.17 -13.29 12.68
CA TYR A 312 17.80 -13.41 13.99
C TYR A 312 16.92 -12.81 15.09
N PRO A 313 17.10 -13.19 16.38
CA PRO A 313 16.29 -12.63 17.47
C PRO A 313 16.37 -11.10 17.52
N ARG A 314 15.25 -10.43 17.63
CA ARG A 314 15.15 -8.94 17.76
C ARG A 314 15.96 -8.43 18.94
N ALA A 315 16.10 -9.24 20.02
CA ALA A 315 16.89 -8.90 21.19
C ALA A 315 18.39 -8.66 20.89
N TRP A 316 18.90 -9.18 19.79
CA TRP A 316 20.30 -8.97 19.37
C TRP A 316 20.51 -7.65 18.62
N ALA A 317 19.45 -7.02 18.14
CA ALA A 317 19.56 -5.82 17.30
C ALA A 317 20.26 -4.67 18.04
N LEU A 318 19.82 -4.32 19.25
CA LEU A 318 20.41 -3.24 20.03
C LEU A 318 21.82 -3.54 20.52
N PRO A 319 22.14 -4.70 21.13
CA PRO A 319 23.50 -5.06 21.47
C PRO A 319 24.46 -5.02 20.28
N LEU A 320 24.04 -5.51 19.11
CA LEU A 320 24.85 -5.45 17.89
C LEU A 320 25.10 -4.01 17.45
N SER A 321 24.06 -3.16 17.39
CA SER A 321 24.20 -1.76 17.00
C SER A 321 25.10 -0.97 17.95
N VAL A 322 24.96 -1.18 19.27
CA VAL A 322 25.81 -0.56 20.29
C VAL A 322 27.25 -1.06 20.17
N LEU A 323 27.47 -2.36 19.99
CA LEU A 323 28.82 -2.91 19.76
C LEU A 323 29.50 -2.25 18.57
N LEU A 324 28.80 -2.11 17.43
CA LEU A 324 29.34 -1.49 16.23
C LEU A 324 29.66 0.00 16.43
N LEU A 325 28.81 0.74 17.17
CA LEU A 325 29.09 2.12 17.55
C LEU A 325 30.35 2.19 18.43
N VAL A 326 30.47 1.35 19.44
CA VAL A 326 31.66 1.29 20.31
C VAL A 326 32.92 0.97 19.51
N LEU A 327 32.86 0.01 18.59
CA LEU A 327 33.99 -0.34 17.72
C LEU A 327 34.42 0.85 16.83
N GLU A 328 33.44 1.59 16.25
CA GLU A 328 33.73 2.78 15.45
C GLU A 328 34.34 3.90 16.30
N VAL A 329 33.79 4.16 17.50
CA VAL A 329 34.33 5.17 18.42
C VAL A 329 35.75 4.79 18.86
N LEU A 330 36.01 3.54 19.24
CA LEU A 330 37.34 3.07 19.61
C LEU A 330 38.33 3.18 18.43
N GLY A 331 37.89 2.85 17.21
CA GLY A 331 38.68 3.02 16.00
C GLY A 331 39.03 4.50 15.74
N THR A 332 38.06 5.40 15.93
CA THR A 332 38.23 6.84 15.78
C THR A 332 39.20 7.41 16.83
N VAL A 333 39.00 7.07 18.11
CA VAL A 333 39.88 7.50 19.20
C VAL A 333 41.29 6.96 19.02
N GLY A 334 41.42 5.69 18.64
CA GLY A 334 42.74 5.06 18.35
C GLY A 334 43.44 5.74 17.16
N GLY A 335 42.71 6.09 16.09
CA GLY A 335 43.25 6.84 14.97
C GLY A 335 43.71 8.24 15.35
N ALA A 336 42.91 8.94 16.17
CA ALA A 336 43.26 10.29 16.67
C ALA A 336 44.51 10.25 17.58
N ARG A 337 44.59 9.30 18.52
CA ARG A 337 45.76 9.11 19.40
C ARG A 337 47.02 8.74 18.64
N ALA A 338 46.88 8.01 17.53
CA ALA A 338 47.98 7.68 16.63
C ALA A 338 48.36 8.79 15.66
N GLY A 339 47.76 9.98 15.73
CA GLY A 339 48.03 11.10 14.87
C GLY A 339 47.52 10.94 13.40
N ARG A 340 46.76 9.90 13.12
CA ARG A 340 46.19 9.61 11.78
C ARG A 340 44.90 10.41 11.49
N LEU A 341 44.22 10.88 12.50
CA LEU A 341 42.97 11.63 12.39
C LEU A 341 43.14 13.00 13.05
N ARG A 342 42.83 14.04 12.32
CA ARG A 342 42.73 15.41 12.85
C ARG A 342 41.29 15.68 13.27
N LEU A 343 41.01 16.12 14.48
CA LEU A 343 39.66 16.40 14.98
C LEU A 343 38.90 17.37 14.06
N ARG A 344 39.58 18.39 13.52
CA ARG A 344 38.96 19.31 12.58
C ARG A 344 38.61 18.63 11.26
N GLY A 345 39.48 17.77 10.73
CA GLY A 345 39.20 17.00 9.50
C GLY A 345 38.02 16.02 9.68
N LEU A 346 38.01 15.34 10.83
CA LEU A 346 36.90 14.45 11.19
C LEU A 346 35.56 15.20 11.30
N ALA A 347 35.54 16.34 12.01
CA ALA A 347 34.32 17.15 12.13
C ALA A 347 33.79 17.64 10.77
N LEU A 348 34.71 18.07 9.89
CA LEU A 348 34.35 18.45 8.52
C LEU A 348 33.86 17.25 7.68
N ALA A 349 34.41 16.07 7.90
CA ALA A 349 33.98 14.85 7.21
C ALA A 349 32.58 14.40 7.65
N VAL A 350 32.29 14.45 8.96
CA VAL A 350 30.95 14.18 9.51
C VAL A 350 29.92 15.19 8.94
N ALA A 351 30.22 16.49 9.05
CA ALA A 351 29.36 17.55 8.54
C ALA A 351 29.15 17.41 7.02
N GLY A 352 30.22 17.10 6.26
CA GLY A 352 30.16 16.88 4.82
C GLY A 352 29.33 15.66 4.45
N THR A 353 29.42 14.57 5.20
CA THR A 353 28.60 13.36 4.92
C THR A 353 27.12 13.65 5.15
N VAL A 354 26.76 14.24 6.29
CA VAL A 354 25.37 14.57 6.62
C VAL A 354 24.79 15.62 5.66
N SER A 355 25.50 16.74 5.46
CA SER A 355 25.05 17.78 4.53
C SER A 355 24.98 17.31 3.08
N GLY A 356 25.87 16.41 2.67
CA GLY A 356 25.84 15.80 1.35
C GLY A 356 24.65 14.90 1.13
N ALA A 357 24.29 14.11 2.13
CA ALA A 357 23.11 13.26 2.08
C ALA A 357 21.82 14.09 2.03
N LEU A 358 21.71 15.13 2.87
CA LEU A 358 20.58 16.05 2.83
C LEU A 358 20.49 16.82 1.51
N ALA A 359 21.62 17.30 0.99
CA ALA A 359 21.67 17.98 -0.30
C ALA A 359 21.28 17.06 -1.46
N ALA A 360 21.62 15.76 -1.39
CA ALA A 360 21.19 14.78 -2.37
C ALA A 360 19.67 14.55 -2.32
N ALA A 361 19.10 14.40 -1.13
CA ALA A 361 17.66 14.26 -0.97
C ALA A 361 16.91 15.49 -1.50
N VAL A 362 17.36 16.70 -1.16
CA VAL A 362 16.78 17.95 -1.67
C VAL A 362 16.90 18.04 -3.18
N LEU A 363 18.08 17.76 -3.74
CA LEU A 363 18.31 17.81 -5.20
C LEU A 363 17.40 16.84 -5.95
N VAL A 364 17.28 15.60 -5.43
CA VAL A 364 16.41 14.58 -6.01
C VAL A 364 14.94 15.01 -5.96
N THR A 365 14.47 15.49 -4.81
CA THR A 365 13.09 15.96 -4.65
C THR A 365 12.79 17.14 -5.59
N LEU A 366 13.69 18.12 -5.67
CA LEU A 366 13.53 19.26 -6.57
C LEU A 366 13.55 18.82 -8.05
N ALA A 367 14.47 17.93 -8.42
CA ALA A 367 14.54 17.41 -9.78
C ALA A 367 13.28 16.64 -10.16
N TRP A 368 12.73 15.84 -9.24
CA TRP A 368 11.47 15.16 -9.47
C TRP A 368 10.31 16.16 -9.59
N ASN A 369 10.13 17.08 -8.65
CA ASN A 369 9.07 18.10 -8.70
C ASN A 369 9.09 18.91 -10.00
N VAL A 370 10.27 19.33 -10.45
CA VAL A 370 10.43 20.02 -11.74
C VAL A 370 10.03 19.12 -12.90
N THR A 371 10.42 17.84 -12.85
CA THR A 371 10.11 16.88 -13.92
C THR A 371 8.61 16.56 -13.96
N GLN A 372 7.99 16.27 -12.82
CA GLN A 372 6.59 15.92 -12.75
C GLN A 372 5.71 17.11 -13.18
N ASN A 373 5.99 18.33 -12.72
CA ASN A 373 5.23 19.52 -13.12
C ASN A 373 5.42 19.85 -14.62
N ALA A 374 6.63 19.64 -15.17
CA ALA A 374 6.89 19.88 -16.59
C ALA A 374 6.25 18.85 -17.52
N THR A 375 5.93 17.67 -17.00
CA THR A 375 5.36 16.55 -17.76
C THR A 375 3.88 16.28 -17.45
N GLY A 376 3.30 16.89 -16.40
CA GLY A 376 1.95 16.63 -15.92
C GLY A 376 1.81 15.30 -15.13
N LEU A 377 2.92 14.69 -14.71
CA LEU A 377 2.90 13.43 -13.93
C LEU A 377 2.35 13.59 -12.51
N ASP A 378 2.10 14.81 -12.05
CA ASP A 378 1.34 15.16 -10.85
C ASP A 378 -0.11 14.67 -10.88
N ALA A 379 -0.67 14.46 -12.08
CA ALA A 379 -1.98 13.83 -12.25
C ALA A 379 -2.06 12.40 -11.68
N PHE A 380 -0.93 11.71 -11.51
CA PHE A 380 -0.91 10.36 -10.95
C PHE A 380 -0.81 10.39 -9.42
N ALA A 381 -1.93 10.24 -8.76
CA ALA A 381 -2.06 10.28 -7.29
C ALA A 381 -1.20 9.22 -6.56
N GLN A 382 -0.86 8.11 -7.23
CA GLN A 382 0.09 7.12 -6.71
C GLN A 382 1.54 7.66 -6.64
N GLY A 383 1.81 8.82 -7.23
CA GLY A 383 3.14 9.45 -7.23
C GLY A 383 4.19 8.70 -8.03
N ASP A 384 3.78 7.99 -9.07
CA ASP A 384 4.65 7.18 -9.93
C ASP A 384 4.36 7.46 -11.42
N SER A 385 4.93 6.68 -12.33
CA SER A 385 4.71 6.79 -13.77
C SER A 385 4.57 5.41 -14.42
N HIS A 386 4.01 5.37 -15.63
CA HIS A 386 3.95 4.12 -16.44
C HIS A 386 5.33 3.51 -16.73
N SER A 387 6.38 4.31 -16.68
CA SER A 387 7.76 3.87 -16.93
C SER A 387 8.70 4.48 -15.89
N PRO A 388 8.72 3.99 -14.63
CA PRO A 388 9.50 4.60 -13.56
C PRO A 388 11.02 4.42 -13.74
N ALA A 389 11.48 3.39 -14.43
CA ALA A 389 12.89 3.02 -14.50
C ALA A 389 13.83 4.16 -15.01
N PRO A 390 13.54 4.91 -16.09
CA PRO A 390 14.36 6.04 -16.48
C PRO A 390 14.44 7.11 -15.40
N PHE A 391 13.32 7.45 -14.77
CA PHE A 391 13.28 8.45 -13.71
C PHE A 391 14.10 7.99 -12.50
N GLN A 392 13.92 6.74 -12.04
CA GLN A 392 14.70 6.16 -10.95
C GLN A 392 16.21 6.17 -11.25
N ALA A 393 16.61 5.78 -12.47
CA ALA A 393 18.01 5.81 -12.90
C ALA A 393 18.58 7.24 -12.93
N GLY A 394 17.79 8.20 -13.44
CA GLY A 394 18.16 9.61 -13.48
C GLY A 394 18.33 10.22 -12.09
N LEU A 395 17.37 10.01 -11.20
CA LEU A 395 17.40 10.48 -9.82
C LEU A 395 18.54 9.84 -9.01
N LEU A 396 18.76 8.52 -9.18
CA LEU A 396 19.90 7.84 -8.57
C LEU A 396 21.25 8.39 -9.05
N ALA A 397 21.39 8.73 -10.32
CA ALA A 397 22.60 9.37 -10.83
C ALA A 397 22.84 10.74 -10.16
N LEU A 398 21.80 11.52 -9.93
CA LEU A 398 21.91 12.84 -9.27
C LEU A 398 22.41 12.76 -7.83
N VAL A 399 22.23 11.63 -7.12
CA VAL A 399 22.78 11.42 -5.77
C VAL A 399 24.31 11.55 -5.73
N PHE A 400 24.99 11.19 -6.83
CA PHE A 400 26.45 11.30 -6.91
C PHE A 400 26.96 12.74 -7.03
N VAL A 401 26.10 13.69 -7.41
CA VAL A 401 26.53 15.09 -7.66
C VAL A 401 26.97 15.77 -6.36
N PRO A 402 26.16 15.92 -5.30
CA PRO A 402 26.59 16.56 -4.07
C PRO A 402 27.70 15.76 -3.39
N PHE A 403 27.70 14.44 -3.47
CA PHE A 403 28.76 13.59 -2.97
C PHE A 403 30.11 13.94 -3.65
N ALA A 404 30.15 13.98 -4.96
CA ALA A 404 31.38 14.30 -5.72
C ALA A 404 31.86 15.73 -5.47
N LEU A 405 30.93 16.72 -5.42
CA LEU A 405 31.28 18.12 -5.14
C LEU A 405 31.91 18.30 -3.75
N LEU A 406 31.35 17.63 -2.72
CA LEU A 406 31.91 17.66 -1.37
C LEU A 406 33.27 16.97 -1.29
N ARG A 407 33.47 15.85 -2.00
CA ARG A 407 34.80 15.20 -2.09
C ARG A 407 35.82 16.08 -2.77
N ARG A 408 35.43 16.79 -3.84
CA ARG A 408 36.30 17.81 -4.48
C ARG A 408 36.68 18.93 -3.51
N TRP A 409 35.67 19.51 -2.82
CA TRP A 409 35.90 20.59 -1.84
C TRP A 409 36.81 20.15 -0.69
N GLY A 410 36.65 18.92 -0.22
CA GLY A 410 37.41 18.32 0.86
C GLY A 410 38.83 17.86 0.47
N ARG A 411 39.18 17.76 -0.83
CA ARG A 411 40.40 17.10 -1.32
C ARG A 411 41.70 17.52 -0.60
N ASN A 412 41.86 18.81 -0.28
CA ASN A 412 43.03 19.34 0.42
C ASN A 412 42.77 19.66 1.91
N ARG A 413 41.59 19.35 2.44
CA ARG A 413 41.17 19.70 3.79
C ARG A 413 40.96 18.48 4.69
N ILE A 414 40.54 17.36 4.09
CA ILE A 414 40.10 16.17 4.76
C ILE A 414 40.84 14.96 4.18
N GLN A 415 41.41 14.14 5.04
CA GLN A 415 42.10 12.92 4.63
C GLN A 415 41.12 11.79 4.34
N ASP A 416 41.49 10.79 3.54
CA ASP A 416 40.61 9.66 3.19
C ASP A 416 40.18 8.83 4.43
N GLU A 417 41.09 8.69 5.43
CA GLU A 417 40.73 8.02 6.69
C GLU A 417 39.72 8.83 7.48
N GLU A 418 39.83 10.18 7.50
CA GLU A 418 38.85 11.09 8.13
C GLU A 418 37.48 11.01 7.45
N TRP A 419 37.44 10.92 6.12
CA TRP A 419 36.22 10.69 5.38
C TRP A 419 35.56 9.34 5.72
N GLY A 420 36.34 8.28 5.82
CA GLY A 420 35.84 6.96 6.21
C GLY A 420 35.14 6.96 7.58
N HIS A 421 35.81 7.53 8.61
CA HIS A 421 35.22 7.71 9.93
C HIS A 421 34.05 8.70 9.92
N GLY A 422 34.15 9.79 9.14
CA GLY A 422 33.10 10.78 8.98
C GLY A 422 31.80 10.25 8.36
N ALA A 423 31.88 9.17 7.59
CA ALA A 423 30.72 8.46 7.07
C ALA A 423 30.16 7.43 8.07
N ARG A 424 31.05 6.64 8.72
CA ARG A 424 30.64 5.58 9.63
C ARG A 424 30.08 6.08 10.95
N LEU A 425 30.57 7.22 11.50
CA LEU A 425 30.08 7.75 12.77
C LEU A 425 28.59 8.13 12.75
N PRO A 426 28.09 8.98 11.78
CA PRO A 426 26.66 9.25 11.67
C PRO A 426 25.84 7.99 11.44
N TRP A 427 26.35 7.05 10.61
CA TRP A 427 25.70 5.79 10.35
C TRP A 427 25.59 4.92 11.61
N ALA A 428 26.63 4.84 12.44
CA ALA A 428 26.63 4.11 13.69
C ALA A 428 25.64 4.71 14.74
N VAL A 429 25.55 6.03 14.79
CA VAL A 429 24.56 6.72 15.62
C VAL A 429 23.15 6.41 15.14
N LEU A 430 22.90 6.50 13.82
CA LEU A 430 21.61 6.15 13.22
C LEU A 430 21.26 4.68 13.46
N ALA A 431 22.26 3.76 13.38
CA ALA A 431 22.03 2.35 13.66
C ALA A 431 21.46 2.14 15.09
N VAL A 432 22.00 2.81 16.10
CA VAL A 432 21.50 2.72 17.48
C VAL A 432 20.14 3.39 17.61
N VAL A 433 19.99 4.63 17.13
CA VAL A 433 18.75 5.41 17.24
C VAL A 433 17.59 4.68 16.57
N LEU A 434 17.79 4.21 15.33
CA LEU A 434 16.74 3.51 14.59
C LEU A 434 16.47 2.10 15.15
N THR A 435 17.48 1.44 15.74
CA THR A 435 17.22 0.17 16.44
C THR A 435 16.33 0.36 17.68
N VAL A 436 16.38 1.51 18.34
CA VAL A 436 15.50 1.82 19.48
C VAL A 436 14.10 2.21 18.99
N LEU A 437 13.99 3.04 17.96
CA LEU A 437 12.71 3.54 17.45
C LEU A 437 11.96 2.53 16.56
N CYS A 438 12.70 1.84 15.67
CA CYS A 438 12.19 0.92 14.66
C CYS A 438 13.11 -0.32 14.62
N PRO A 439 13.04 -1.23 15.58
CA PRO A 439 13.97 -2.38 15.68
C PRO A 439 13.99 -3.27 14.43
N GLY A 440 12.87 -3.37 13.71
CA GLY A 440 12.77 -4.07 12.44
C GLY A 440 13.64 -3.49 11.33
N ALA A 441 14.01 -2.20 11.42
CA ALA A 441 14.91 -1.53 10.46
C ALA A 441 16.40 -1.73 10.78
N SER A 442 16.75 -2.30 11.94
CA SER A 442 18.13 -2.37 12.46
C SER A 442 19.11 -3.05 11.50
N TYR A 443 18.67 -4.08 10.78
CA TYR A 443 19.52 -4.81 9.82
C TYR A 443 20.08 -3.90 8.73
N LEU A 444 19.27 -2.93 8.28
CA LEU A 444 19.61 -1.99 7.21
C LEU A 444 20.79 -1.08 7.60
N PHE A 445 21.02 -0.88 8.87
CA PHE A 445 22.10 -0.05 9.39
C PHE A 445 23.24 -0.85 10.00
N ALA A 446 22.94 -1.90 10.74
CA ALA A 446 23.96 -2.70 11.44
C ALA A 446 24.84 -3.50 10.48
N TRP A 447 24.27 -4.24 9.52
CA TRP A 447 25.06 -5.05 8.60
C TRP A 447 25.95 -4.24 7.64
N PRO A 448 25.48 -3.13 7.00
CA PRO A 448 26.35 -2.26 6.22
C PRO A 448 27.49 -1.67 7.05
N LEU A 449 27.21 -1.25 8.30
CA LEU A 449 28.25 -0.72 9.18
C LEU A 449 29.30 -1.79 9.54
N LEU A 450 28.87 -3.02 9.84
CA LEU A 450 29.78 -4.13 10.09
C LEU A 450 30.73 -4.36 8.90
N LEU A 451 30.18 -4.42 7.68
CA LEU A 451 30.96 -4.60 6.47
C LEU A 451 31.93 -3.43 6.26
N ALA A 452 31.48 -2.18 6.49
CA ALA A 452 32.31 -0.98 6.37
C ALA A 452 33.43 -0.90 7.42
N LEU A 453 33.26 -1.51 8.60
CA LEU A 453 34.29 -1.63 9.64
C LEU A 453 35.36 -2.68 9.28
N LEU A 454 34.96 -3.76 8.62
CA LEU A 454 35.88 -4.83 8.21
C LEU A 454 36.85 -4.41 7.09
N ILE A 455 36.41 -3.51 6.20
CA ILE A 455 37.23 -3.05 5.06
C ILE A 455 38.58 -2.44 5.50
N PRO A 456 38.63 -1.37 6.34
CA PRO A 456 39.91 -0.78 6.77
C PRO A 456 40.81 -1.78 7.53
N TYR A 457 40.20 -2.65 8.31
CA TYR A 457 40.94 -3.70 9.03
C TYR A 457 41.63 -4.69 8.07
N ALA A 458 40.91 -5.15 7.05
CA ALA A 458 41.43 -6.05 6.04
C ALA A 458 42.51 -5.37 5.16
N LEU A 459 42.34 -4.09 4.81
CA LEU A 459 43.34 -3.31 4.05
C LEU A 459 44.67 -3.20 4.80
N ARG A 460 44.63 -2.93 6.12
CA ARG A 460 45.84 -2.82 6.94
C ARG A 460 46.64 -4.12 7.04
N ARG A 461 45.99 -5.29 6.91
CA ARG A 461 46.61 -6.60 6.94
C ARG A 461 47.00 -7.16 5.57
N GLY A 462 46.26 -6.73 4.51
CA GLY A 462 46.41 -7.27 3.16
C GLY A 462 47.62 -6.75 2.37
N GLY A 463 48.27 -5.66 2.82
CA GLY A 463 49.34 -4.96 2.11
C GLY A 463 48.83 -4.04 0.97
N ASP A 464 49.73 -3.21 0.41
CA ASP A 464 49.39 -2.13 -0.49
C ASP A 464 49.35 -2.49 -1.99
N THR A 465 49.43 -3.78 -2.31
CA THR A 465 49.34 -4.22 -3.72
C THR A 465 47.98 -3.93 -4.32
N PRO A 466 47.88 -3.23 -5.47
CA PRO A 466 46.58 -2.75 -6.02
C PRO A 466 45.52 -3.83 -6.18
N TRP A 467 45.90 -5.05 -6.58
CA TRP A 467 44.93 -6.15 -6.72
C TRP A 467 44.35 -6.63 -5.39
N LYS A 468 45.16 -6.65 -4.30
CA LYS A 468 44.69 -7.00 -2.95
C LYS A 468 43.75 -5.94 -2.38
N VAL A 469 44.09 -4.66 -2.59
CA VAL A 469 43.22 -3.54 -2.26
C VAL A 469 41.89 -3.66 -3.00
N GLY A 470 41.93 -3.87 -4.32
CA GLY A 470 40.74 -4.10 -5.12
C GLY A 470 39.90 -5.28 -4.65
N LEU A 471 40.53 -6.38 -4.28
CA LEU A 471 39.84 -7.56 -3.74
C LEU A 471 39.10 -7.27 -2.43
N VAL A 472 39.76 -6.61 -1.46
CA VAL A 472 39.18 -6.25 -0.16
C VAL A 472 38.01 -5.31 -0.35
N LEU A 473 38.15 -4.28 -1.19
CA LEU A 473 37.07 -3.33 -1.49
C LEU A 473 35.88 -4.01 -2.16
N THR A 474 36.15 -4.99 -3.01
CA THR A 474 35.09 -5.78 -3.66
C THR A 474 34.38 -6.68 -2.68
N LEU A 475 35.12 -7.45 -1.86
CA LEU A 475 34.57 -8.36 -0.86
C LEU A 475 33.73 -7.64 0.21
N GLY A 476 34.07 -6.39 0.54
CA GLY A 476 33.25 -5.55 1.43
C GLY A 476 32.09 -4.86 0.73
N GLY A 477 32.32 -4.37 -0.50
CA GLY A 477 31.31 -3.59 -1.24
C GLY A 477 30.20 -4.43 -1.87
N VAL A 478 30.50 -5.64 -2.36
CA VAL A 478 29.50 -6.52 -3.01
C VAL A 478 28.39 -6.93 -2.04
N PRO A 479 28.65 -7.50 -0.85
CA PRO A 479 27.58 -7.85 0.09
C PRO A 479 26.77 -6.63 0.56
N LEU A 480 27.45 -5.49 0.73
CA LEU A 480 26.78 -4.23 1.09
C LEU A 480 25.79 -3.81 0.01
N LEU A 481 26.20 -3.80 -1.26
CA LEU A 481 25.33 -3.45 -2.37
C LEU A 481 24.21 -4.45 -2.60
N LEU A 482 24.46 -5.75 -2.44
CA LEU A 482 23.41 -6.77 -2.50
C LEU A 482 22.31 -6.46 -1.47
N LEU A 483 22.67 -6.32 -0.21
CA LEU A 483 21.72 -6.05 0.88
C LEU A 483 20.94 -4.75 0.67
N ILE A 484 21.65 -3.66 0.36
CA ILE A 484 21.04 -2.35 0.20
C ILE A 484 20.11 -2.33 -1.02
N THR A 485 20.51 -2.89 -2.15
CA THR A 485 19.69 -2.93 -3.36
C THR A 485 18.42 -3.77 -3.14
N SER A 486 18.56 -4.95 -2.52
CA SER A 486 17.40 -5.82 -2.20
C SER A 486 16.40 -5.18 -1.23
N THR A 487 16.80 -4.17 -0.46
CA THR A 487 15.90 -3.43 0.43
C THR A 487 15.40 -2.13 -0.20
N LEU A 488 16.27 -1.36 -0.87
CA LEU A 488 15.88 -0.07 -1.45
C LEU A 488 14.97 -0.21 -2.66
N TYR A 489 15.14 -1.25 -3.47
CA TYR A 489 14.33 -1.43 -4.68
C TYR A 489 12.84 -1.62 -4.33
N PRO A 490 12.43 -2.59 -3.49
CA PRO A 490 11.03 -2.71 -3.09
C PRO A 490 10.52 -1.50 -2.29
N LEU A 491 11.36 -0.87 -1.47
CA LEU A 491 10.99 0.35 -0.76
C LEU A 491 10.69 1.50 -1.74
N SER A 492 11.51 1.68 -2.77
CA SER A 492 11.28 2.69 -3.81
C SER A 492 10.01 2.39 -4.62
N SER A 493 9.73 1.11 -4.89
CA SER A 493 8.50 0.70 -5.57
C SER A 493 7.24 0.98 -4.72
N ALA A 494 7.33 0.75 -3.40
CA ALA A 494 6.23 1.01 -2.48
C ALA A 494 5.94 2.52 -2.27
N LEU A 495 7.00 3.35 -2.27
CA LEU A 495 6.91 4.80 -2.01
C LEU A 495 6.65 5.62 -3.29
N GLY A 496 6.88 5.03 -4.46
CA GLY A 496 6.80 5.75 -5.74
C GLY A 496 7.89 6.81 -5.94
N LEU A 497 7.84 7.49 -7.07
CA LEU A 497 8.80 8.54 -7.44
C LEU A 497 8.63 9.82 -6.59
N SER A 498 7.44 10.11 -6.10
CA SER A 498 7.16 11.29 -5.28
C SER A 498 7.94 11.29 -3.95
N LEU A 499 8.24 10.12 -3.40
CA LEU A 499 9.05 9.95 -2.20
C LEU A 499 10.48 9.47 -2.50
N ALA A 500 10.95 9.62 -3.75
CA ALA A 500 12.31 9.22 -4.15
C ALA A 500 13.41 9.91 -3.31
N GLY A 501 13.19 11.16 -2.86
CA GLY A 501 14.12 11.85 -1.97
C GLY A 501 14.39 11.11 -0.67
N VAL A 502 13.38 10.45 -0.09
CA VAL A 502 13.51 9.65 1.13
C VAL A 502 14.31 8.37 0.86
N SER A 503 13.94 7.62 -0.18
CA SER A 503 14.65 6.39 -0.56
C SER A 503 16.10 6.66 -0.92
N LEU A 504 16.37 7.73 -1.68
CA LEU A 504 17.72 8.07 -2.17
C LEU A 504 18.58 8.82 -1.14
N LEU A 505 18.00 9.34 -0.05
CA LEU A 505 18.76 9.79 1.12
C LEU A 505 19.62 8.62 1.67
N LEU A 506 19.01 7.44 1.82
CA LEU A 506 19.73 6.26 2.26
C LEU A 506 20.81 5.84 1.26
N ALA A 507 20.52 5.88 -0.05
CA ALA A 507 21.53 5.62 -1.09
C ALA A 507 22.73 6.58 -0.98
N SER A 508 22.49 7.86 -0.68
CA SER A 508 23.56 8.84 -0.47
C SER A 508 24.44 8.52 0.75
N LEU A 509 23.84 8.09 1.86
CA LEU A 509 24.58 7.65 3.04
C LEU A 509 25.44 6.40 2.75
N VAL A 510 24.92 5.48 1.92
CA VAL A 510 25.65 4.29 1.47
C VAL A 510 26.89 4.65 0.64
N LEU A 511 26.81 5.71 -0.22
CA LEU A 511 27.99 6.22 -0.94
C LEU A 511 29.10 6.65 0.04
N GLY A 512 28.73 7.17 1.21
CA GLY A 512 29.67 7.47 2.28
C GLY A 512 30.43 6.22 2.78
N LEU A 513 29.73 5.11 3.02
CA LEU A 513 30.34 3.84 3.43
C LEU A 513 31.21 3.23 2.32
N LEU A 514 30.84 3.41 1.06
CA LEU A 514 31.59 2.98 -0.12
C LEU A 514 32.76 3.91 -0.46
N HIS A 515 32.98 4.99 0.31
CA HIS A 515 34.05 5.97 0.02
C HIS A 515 35.40 5.35 -0.30
N PRO A 516 35.94 4.35 0.46
CA PRO A 516 37.24 3.78 0.13
C PRO A 516 37.30 3.17 -1.28
N ALA A 517 36.23 2.51 -1.69
CA ALA A 517 36.13 1.92 -3.04
C ALA A 517 36.00 3.01 -4.12
N LEU A 518 35.15 4.01 -3.87
CA LEU A 518 34.94 5.12 -4.80
C LEU A 518 36.20 5.99 -4.95
N ALA A 519 36.92 6.29 -3.86
CA ALA A 519 38.17 7.04 -3.91
C ALA A 519 39.22 6.30 -4.72
N TRP A 520 39.34 4.98 -4.54
CA TRP A 520 40.24 4.13 -5.31
C TRP A 520 39.90 4.10 -6.80
N LEU A 521 38.61 4.05 -7.15
CA LEU A 521 38.13 4.03 -8.55
C LEU A 521 38.28 5.40 -9.22
N VAL A 522 37.89 6.47 -8.54
CA VAL A 522 37.82 7.84 -9.11
C VAL A 522 39.19 8.50 -9.22
N GLN A 523 40.17 8.14 -8.36
CA GLN A 523 41.54 8.67 -8.36
C GLN A 523 41.59 10.21 -8.41
N GLY A 524 40.72 10.88 -7.64
CA GLY A 524 40.63 12.32 -7.55
C GLY A 524 39.87 13.04 -8.68
N ARG A 525 39.33 12.35 -9.66
CA ARG A 525 38.54 12.91 -10.78
C ARG A 525 37.09 13.23 -10.39
N TRP A 526 36.88 13.81 -9.23
CA TRP A 526 35.53 14.09 -8.70
C TRP A 526 34.70 15.04 -9.55
N ASN A 527 35.33 15.98 -10.27
CA ASN A 527 34.62 16.83 -11.22
C ASN A 527 34.02 16.05 -12.36
N THR A 528 34.78 15.09 -12.90
CA THR A 528 34.28 14.23 -13.98
C THR A 528 33.07 13.40 -13.49
N VAL A 529 33.13 12.95 -12.24
CA VAL A 529 31.99 12.23 -11.63
C VAL A 529 30.79 13.17 -11.50
N ALA A 530 30.95 14.37 -10.96
CA ALA A 530 29.84 15.32 -10.81
C ALA A 530 29.21 15.69 -12.17
N VAL A 531 30.03 16.05 -13.16
CA VAL A 531 29.54 16.39 -14.51
C VAL A 531 28.89 15.18 -15.19
N GLY A 532 29.54 14.01 -15.12
CA GLY A 532 29.02 12.78 -15.71
C GLY A 532 27.67 12.35 -15.06
N ALA A 533 27.58 12.41 -13.74
CA ALA A 533 26.35 12.10 -13.02
C ALA A 533 25.23 13.09 -13.36
N SER A 534 25.53 14.39 -13.46
CA SER A 534 24.54 15.39 -13.89
C SER A 534 24.07 15.13 -15.33
N ALA A 535 24.98 14.82 -16.24
CA ALA A 535 24.64 14.54 -17.65
C ALA A 535 23.79 13.25 -17.76
N VAL A 536 24.20 12.18 -17.09
CA VAL A 536 23.44 10.92 -17.04
C VAL A 536 22.06 11.15 -16.42
N GLY A 537 22.01 11.88 -15.30
CA GLY A 537 20.73 12.24 -14.65
C GLY A 537 19.81 12.98 -15.60
N ALA A 538 20.31 14.03 -16.27
CA ALA A 538 19.51 14.80 -17.23
C ALA A 538 19.03 13.95 -18.43
N VAL A 539 19.90 13.13 -19.01
CA VAL A 539 19.53 12.25 -20.15
C VAL A 539 18.41 11.28 -19.75
N PHE A 540 18.52 10.63 -18.60
CA PHE A 540 17.50 9.68 -18.15
C PHE A 540 16.18 10.37 -17.78
N LEU A 541 16.21 11.52 -17.07
CA LEU A 541 15.00 12.28 -16.77
C LEU A 541 14.32 12.78 -18.06
N LEU A 542 15.07 13.30 -19.01
CA LEU A 542 14.54 13.73 -20.31
C LEU A 542 13.97 12.55 -21.11
N SER A 543 14.66 11.40 -21.12
CA SER A 543 14.14 10.20 -21.80
C SER A 543 12.83 9.71 -21.21
N GLY A 544 12.72 9.75 -19.87
CA GLY A 544 11.48 9.45 -19.16
C GLY A 544 10.36 10.44 -19.50
N ALA A 545 10.68 11.74 -19.49
CA ALA A 545 9.74 12.81 -19.83
C ALA A 545 9.19 12.70 -21.26
N VAL A 546 10.04 12.41 -22.24
CA VAL A 546 9.61 12.18 -23.65
C VAL A 546 8.72 10.95 -23.77
N ALA A 547 8.94 9.92 -22.96
CA ALA A 547 8.16 8.68 -22.98
C ALA A 547 6.83 8.78 -22.18
N ALA A 548 6.62 9.83 -21.38
CA ALA A 548 5.55 9.92 -20.41
C ALA A 548 4.18 10.33 -20.99
N GLY A 549 4.08 10.74 -22.27
CA GLY A 549 2.83 11.25 -22.84
C GLY A 549 1.68 10.23 -22.85
N PRO A 550 0.41 10.70 -22.81
CA PRO A 550 -0.78 9.86 -22.80
C PRO A 550 -0.93 9.03 -24.08
N ARG A 551 -1.27 7.73 -23.93
CA ARG A 551 -1.51 6.77 -25.01
C ARG A 551 -2.62 5.81 -24.60
N ALA A 552 -3.21 5.11 -25.54
CA ALA A 552 -4.25 4.13 -25.26
C ALA A 552 -3.78 2.96 -24.37
N ASP A 553 -2.51 2.57 -24.48
CA ASP A 553 -1.87 1.56 -23.63
C ASP A 553 -1.31 2.13 -22.32
N ARG A 554 -1.29 3.46 -22.17
CA ARG A 554 -0.82 4.22 -21.01
C ARG A 554 -1.70 5.44 -20.78
N PRO A 555 -2.98 5.24 -20.44
CA PRO A 555 -3.94 6.32 -20.29
C PRO A 555 -3.58 7.18 -19.07
N TRP A 556 -3.91 8.46 -19.17
CA TRP A 556 -3.73 9.41 -18.07
C TRP A 556 -5.02 9.59 -17.29
N PRO A 557 -4.94 9.80 -15.96
CA PRO A 557 -6.12 10.03 -15.15
C PRO A 557 -6.69 11.41 -15.38
N GLU A 558 -8.00 11.50 -15.63
CA GLU A 558 -8.76 12.75 -15.55
C GLU A 558 -10.01 12.52 -14.70
N SER A 559 -10.27 13.43 -13.77
CA SER A 559 -11.44 13.40 -12.91
C SER A 559 -12.57 14.24 -13.49
N LEU A 560 -13.81 13.78 -13.32
CA LEU A 560 -15.02 14.54 -13.58
C LEU A 560 -16.12 14.01 -12.67
N ALA A 561 -16.87 14.93 -12.04
CA ALA A 561 -18.06 14.59 -11.28
C ALA A 561 -19.19 15.57 -11.60
N TYR A 562 -20.42 15.12 -11.41
CA TYR A 562 -21.60 15.96 -11.50
C TYR A 562 -22.23 16.07 -10.11
N TRP A 563 -22.43 17.30 -9.64
CA TRP A 563 -23.14 17.57 -8.39
C TRP A 563 -24.45 18.35 -8.65
N LEU A 564 -25.54 17.86 -8.11
CA LEU A 564 -26.86 18.48 -8.12
C LEU A 564 -27.27 18.86 -6.68
N ASP A 565 -27.29 20.14 -6.40
CA ASP A 565 -27.87 20.74 -5.19
C ASP A 565 -29.36 21.04 -5.41
N ARG A 566 -30.23 20.20 -4.85
CA ARG A 566 -31.69 20.38 -5.01
C ARG A 566 -32.24 21.54 -4.23
N ASP A 567 -31.67 21.85 -3.08
CA ASP A 567 -32.10 22.92 -2.21
C ASP A 567 -31.84 24.29 -2.88
N GLY A 568 -30.62 24.45 -3.41
CA GLY A 568 -30.19 25.64 -4.13
C GLY A 568 -30.65 25.69 -5.58
N LYS A 569 -31.26 24.61 -6.12
CA LYS A 569 -31.61 24.45 -7.55
C LYS A 569 -30.41 24.76 -8.47
N ARG A 570 -29.25 24.21 -8.14
CA ARG A 570 -27.99 24.43 -8.84
C ARG A 570 -27.35 23.10 -9.20
N ALA A 571 -26.62 23.06 -10.29
CA ALA A 571 -25.80 21.92 -10.64
C ALA A 571 -24.42 22.39 -11.09
N PHE A 572 -23.41 21.52 -10.87
CA PHE A 572 -22.01 21.82 -11.18
C PHE A 572 -21.31 20.59 -11.75
N TRP A 573 -20.44 20.83 -12.72
CA TRP A 573 -19.36 19.94 -13.05
C TRP A 573 -18.18 20.24 -12.11
N LEU A 574 -17.54 19.20 -11.60
CA LEU A 574 -16.45 19.30 -10.66
C LEU A 574 -15.28 18.43 -11.15
N ALA A 575 -14.05 18.90 -10.97
CA ALA A 575 -12.83 18.11 -11.18
C ALA A 575 -11.77 18.45 -10.15
N HIS A 576 -10.89 17.51 -9.87
CA HIS A 576 -9.71 17.76 -9.05
C HIS A 576 -8.67 18.56 -9.86
N GLU A 577 -7.97 19.50 -9.23
CA GLU A 577 -7.04 20.39 -9.90
C GLU A 577 -5.92 19.61 -10.63
N ASP A 578 -5.31 18.64 -9.95
CA ASP A 578 -4.20 17.86 -10.48
C ASP A 578 -4.61 16.90 -11.62
N THR A 579 -5.91 16.56 -11.72
CA THR A 579 -6.44 15.64 -12.74
C THR A 579 -7.40 16.33 -13.71
N HIS A 580 -7.18 17.61 -13.97
CA HIS A 580 -7.91 18.40 -14.95
C HIS A 580 -7.10 18.51 -16.25
N GLY A 581 -7.61 17.91 -17.33
CA GLY A 581 -7.01 17.96 -18.65
C GLY A 581 -7.95 18.45 -19.74
N ALA A 582 -7.55 18.27 -20.99
CA ALA A 582 -8.30 18.78 -22.14
C ALA A 582 -9.70 18.18 -22.30
N TRP A 583 -9.93 16.96 -21.82
CA TRP A 583 -11.25 16.34 -21.85
C TRP A 583 -12.18 16.98 -20.80
N ALA A 584 -11.73 17.10 -19.56
CA ALA A 584 -12.48 17.72 -18.48
C ALA A 584 -12.78 19.21 -18.77
N ALA A 585 -11.87 19.91 -19.46
CA ALA A 585 -12.05 21.31 -19.87
C ALA A 585 -13.29 21.53 -20.78
N GLN A 586 -13.77 20.51 -21.49
CA GLN A 586 -15.02 20.59 -22.27
C GLN A 586 -16.25 20.86 -21.38
N PHE A 587 -16.19 20.47 -20.11
CA PHE A 587 -17.25 20.64 -19.13
C PHE A 587 -17.01 21.83 -18.20
N LEU A 588 -15.74 22.14 -17.92
CA LEU A 588 -15.32 23.14 -16.93
C LEU A 588 -14.91 24.49 -17.55
N GLY A 589 -14.63 24.50 -18.86
CA GLY A 589 -14.04 25.66 -19.54
C GLY A 589 -12.51 25.70 -19.39
N GLU A 590 -11.88 26.70 -20.06
CA GLU A 590 -10.43 26.81 -20.13
C GLU A 590 -9.77 27.28 -18.82
N ALA A 591 -10.47 28.06 -18.00
CA ALA A 591 -9.96 28.61 -16.73
C ALA A 591 -11.05 28.52 -15.64
N PRO A 592 -11.39 27.32 -15.19
CA PRO A 592 -12.43 27.14 -14.18
C PRO A 592 -11.97 27.70 -12.83
N PRO A 593 -12.86 28.36 -12.06
CA PRO A 593 -12.56 28.75 -10.70
C PRO A 593 -12.42 27.51 -9.79
N ALA A 594 -11.63 27.66 -8.73
CA ALA A 594 -11.48 26.65 -7.69
C ALA A 594 -12.23 27.07 -6.42
N LYS A 595 -12.84 26.11 -5.75
CA LYS A 595 -13.56 26.32 -4.50
C LYS A 595 -13.70 25.03 -3.73
N ARG A 596 -13.75 25.14 -2.41
CA ARG A 596 -14.09 24.03 -1.53
C ARG A 596 -15.62 23.77 -1.57
N PHE A 597 -15.99 22.51 -1.75
CA PHE A 597 -17.39 22.06 -1.80
C PHE A 597 -17.69 21.12 -0.63
N ASP A 598 -17.54 21.60 0.61
CA ASP A 598 -17.83 20.84 1.84
C ASP A 598 -19.26 20.26 1.85
N GLU A 599 -20.16 20.93 1.14
CA GLU A 599 -21.56 20.50 1.02
C GLU A 599 -21.73 19.24 0.15
N ALA A 600 -20.94 19.11 -0.92
CA ALA A 600 -21.00 17.99 -1.84
C ALA A 600 -20.02 16.87 -1.43
N MET A 601 -18.83 17.28 -1.05
CA MET A 601 -17.68 16.40 -0.85
C MET A 601 -16.93 16.77 0.44
N PRO A 602 -17.55 16.63 1.62
CA PRO A 602 -16.94 17.03 2.90
C PRO A 602 -15.68 16.23 3.27
N TRP A 603 -15.39 15.15 2.54
CA TRP A 603 -14.16 14.35 2.71
C TRP A 603 -12.97 14.89 1.91
N LEU A 604 -13.19 15.81 0.97
CA LEU A 604 -12.13 16.49 0.24
C LEU A 604 -11.71 17.73 1.03
N GLU A 605 -10.49 17.73 1.51
CA GLU A 605 -9.92 18.87 2.23
C GLU A 605 -9.30 19.93 1.30
N THR A 606 -9.36 19.69 -0.03
CA THR A 606 -8.79 20.54 -1.07
C THR A 606 -9.88 21.29 -1.85
N ASP A 607 -9.50 22.40 -2.47
CA ASP A 607 -10.35 23.07 -3.46
C ASP A 607 -10.51 22.18 -4.70
N VAL A 608 -11.66 22.28 -5.33
CA VAL A 608 -11.98 21.61 -6.60
C VAL A 608 -12.36 22.63 -7.65
N LEU A 609 -11.98 22.38 -8.87
CA LEU A 609 -12.39 23.14 -10.04
C LEU A 609 -13.88 22.92 -10.30
N TYR A 610 -14.60 23.99 -10.67
CA TYR A 610 -16.02 23.86 -10.91
C TYR A 610 -16.52 24.74 -12.05
N HIS A 611 -17.63 24.32 -12.63
CA HIS A 611 -18.40 25.11 -13.59
C HIS A 611 -19.89 24.79 -13.44
N GLU A 612 -20.77 25.79 -13.64
CA GLU A 612 -22.21 25.58 -13.61
C GLU A 612 -22.66 24.60 -14.70
N ALA A 613 -23.48 23.64 -14.32
CA ALA A 613 -24.02 22.62 -15.21
C ALA A 613 -25.54 22.77 -15.39
N SER A 614 -26.06 22.20 -16.44
CA SER A 614 -27.52 22.12 -16.64
C SER A 614 -28.18 21.27 -15.54
N LEU A 615 -29.34 21.72 -15.06
CA LEU A 615 -30.11 20.91 -14.11
C LEU A 615 -30.72 19.71 -14.82
N LEU A 616 -30.25 18.52 -14.41
CA LEU A 616 -30.76 17.25 -14.92
C LEU A 616 -31.88 16.71 -14.01
N PRO A 617 -32.94 16.09 -14.56
CA PRO A 617 -34.03 15.51 -13.77
C PRO A 617 -33.66 14.18 -13.12
N LEU A 618 -32.61 14.18 -12.34
CA LEU A 618 -32.11 12.98 -11.69
C LEU A 618 -32.89 12.68 -10.40
N PRO A 619 -33.24 11.41 -10.12
CA PRO A 619 -33.93 11.06 -8.89
C PRO A 619 -33.01 11.15 -7.68
N SER A 620 -33.55 11.57 -6.54
CA SER A 620 -32.87 11.58 -5.24
C SER A 620 -33.53 10.62 -4.25
N ALA A 621 -32.88 10.37 -3.14
CA ALA A 621 -33.50 9.64 -2.04
C ALA A 621 -34.81 10.30 -1.58
N ARG A 622 -35.72 9.49 -1.03
CA ARG A 622 -36.98 9.95 -0.46
C ARG A 622 -37.08 9.45 0.95
N THR A 623 -37.23 10.34 1.91
CA THR A 623 -37.46 9.97 3.30
C THR A 623 -38.97 9.95 3.58
N ARG A 624 -39.44 8.80 4.05
CA ARG A 624 -40.83 8.64 4.48
C ARG A 624 -40.84 8.47 6.00
N ARG A 625 -41.58 9.33 6.69
CA ARG A 625 -41.80 9.19 8.14
C ARG A 625 -42.77 8.06 8.40
N VAL A 626 -42.33 7.05 9.16
CA VAL A 626 -43.13 5.87 9.55
C VAL A 626 -43.82 6.13 10.90
N ALA A 627 -43.08 6.69 11.87
CA ALA A 627 -43.60 7.08 13.18
C ALA A 627 -42.88 8.33 13.70
N ASP A 628 -43.55 9.08 14.59
CA ASP A 628 -43.03 10.25 15.28
C ASP A 628 -43.64 10.28 16.69
N ASP A 629 -42.96 9.68 17.60
CA ASP A 629 -43.41 9.49 18.96
C ASP A 629 -42.68 10.45 19.91
N ARG A 630 -43.39 10.97 20.92
CA ARG A 630 -42.81 11.87 21.91
C ARG A 630 -43.10 11.39 23.30
N GLU A 631 -42.05 11.32 24.13
CA GLU A 631 -42.12 10.97 25.52
C GLU A 631 -41.31 11.98 26.34
N GLY A 632 -42.01 12.93 26.98
CA GLY A 632 -41.38 14.07 27.65
C GLY A 632 -40.60 14.97 26.68
N ASP A 633 -39.31 15.17 26.95
CA ASP A 633 -38.39 15.96 26.13
C ASP A 633 -37.67 15.12 25.04
N VAL A 634 -38.07 13.84 24.93
CA VAL A 634 -37.45 12.92 23.95
C VAL A 634 -38.40 12.68 22.79
N ARG A 635 -37.87 12.83 21.57
CA ARG A 635 -38.58 12.54 20.32
C ARG A 635 -37.93 11.35 19.63
N THR A 636 -38.75 10.37 19.23
CA THR A 636 -38.33 9.20 18.45
C THR A 636 -38.92 9.26 17.06
N LEU A 637 -38.07 9.44 16.06
CA LEU A 637 -38.42 9.43 14.65
C LEU A 637 -38.07 8.06 14.05
N THR A 638 -39.04 7.37 13.48
CA THR A 638 -38.82 6.17 12.67
C THR A 638 -39.03 6.55 11.21
N LEU A 639 -38.00 6.36 10.42
CA LEU A 639 -37.91 6.78 9.03
C LEU A 639 -37.63 5.57 8.13
N GLN A 640 -38.12 5.66 6.90
CA GLN A 640 -37.77 4.77 5.80
C GLN A 640 -37.17 5.64 4.69
N VAL A 641 -35.94 5.35 4.28
CA VAL A 641 -35.23 6.11 3.24
C VAL A 641 -35.09 5.25 2.00
N ASP A 642 -35.88 5.61 0.97
CA ASP A 642 -35.86 4.93 -0.33
C ASP A 642 -34.81 5.59 -1.23
N SER A 643 -33.87 4.82 -1.76
CA SER A 643 -32.83 5.30 -2.68
C SER A 643 -33.19 4.95 -4.13
N PRO A 644 -32.83 5.79 -5.11
CA PRO A 644 -32.98 5.46 -6.52
C PRO A 644 -32.15 4.24 -6.92
N PRO A 645 -32.61 3.48 -7.93
CA PRO A 645 -31.78 2.42 -8.52
C PRO A 645 -30.43 2.96 -9.00
N GLY A 646 -29.33 2.20 -8.73
CA GLY A 646 -27.98 2.61 -9.08
C GLY A 646 -27.28 3.49 -8.04
N THR A 647 -27.93 3.77 -6.90
CA THR A 647 -27.27 4.41 -5.75
C THR A 647 -26.24 3.46 -5.18
N ALA A 648 -24.98 3.86 -5.21
CA ALA A 648 -23.87 3.12 -4.59
C ALA A 648 -23.73 3.48 -3.12
N VAL A 649 -23.84 4.77 -2.78
CA VAL A 649 -23.75 5.26 -1.40
C VAL A 649 -24.92 6.19 -1.09
N LEU A 650 -25.58 5.94 0.02
CA LEU A 650 -26.54 6.84 0.63
C LEU A 650 -25.91 7.46 1.87
N ARG A 651 -25.61 8.75 1.81
CA ARG A 651 -24.97 9.49 2.89
C ARG A 651 -26.01 10.27 3.68
N PHE A 652 -25.90 10.23 4.99
CA PHE A 652 -26.64 11.06 5.92
C PHE A 652 -25.69 11.94 6.71
N ASN A 653 -26.01 13.24 6.78
CA ASN A 653 -25.39 14.17 7.71
C ASN A 653 -26.48 14.62 8.69
N LEU A 654 -26.39 14.15 9.92
CA LEU A 654 -27.26 14.56 11.01
C LEU A 654 -26.66 15.80 11.69
N PRO A 655 -27.49 16.79 12.07
CA PRO A 655 -27.00 18.03 12.71
C PRO A 655 -26.42 17.76 14.11
N PRO A 656 -25.64 18.72 14.67
CA PRO A 656 -25.11 18.63 16.04
C PRO A 656 -26.24 18.79 17.06
N LEU A 657 -26.93 17.70 17.35
CA LEU A 657 -28.01 17.59 18.36
C LEU A 657 -27.68 16.49 19.36
N GLU A 658 -28.39 16.48 20.48
CA GLU A 658 -28.26 15.41 21.48
C GLU A 658 -29.06 14.17 21.03
N PHE A 659 -28.45 13.35 20.18
CA PHE A 659 -29.00 12.02 19.86
C PHE A 659 -28.74 11.06 21.00
N LEU A 660 -29.80 10.47 21.53
CA LEU A 660 -29.74 9.41 22.54
C LEU A 660 -29.55 8.04 21.89
N GLU A 661 -30.08 7.87 20.69
CA GLU A 661 -29.92 6.70 19.86
C GLU A 661 -30.05 7.09 18.40
N VAL A 662 -29.17 6.55 17.57
CA VAL A 662 -29.31 6.54 16.10
C VAL A 662 -29.14 5.08 15.69
N ARG A 663 -30.15 4.54 15.00
CA ARG A 663 -30.12 3.16 14.51
C ARG A 663 -30.22 3.16 12.98
N VAL A 664 -29.31 2.47 12.34
CA VAL A 664 -29.25 2.29 10.87
C VAL A 664 -29.57 0.82 10.59
N GLY A 665 -30.64 0.56 9.85
CA GLY A 665 -31.17 -0.80 9.76
C GLY A 665 -31.59 -1.29 11.15
N GLN A 666 -31.04 -2.41 11.58
CA GLN A 666 -31.23 -2.97 12.92
C GLN A 666 -30.12 -2.62 13.91
N THR A 667 -29.05 -1.98 13.45
CA THR A 667 -27.81 -1.79 14.22
C THR A 667 -27.75 -0.37 14.83
N PRO A 668 -27.62 -0.22 16.16
CA PRO A 668 -27.43 1.08 16.80
C PRO A 668 -26.00 1.58 16.61
N LEU A 669 -25.85 2.90 16.47
CA LEU A 669 -24.53 3.54 16.49
C LEU A 669 -23.89 3.45 17.87
N PRO A 670 -22.55 3.31 17.97
CA PRO A 670 -21.83 3.35 19.23
C PRO A 670 -22.02 4.68 19.97
N GLU A 671 -22.11 4.63 21.31
CA GLU A 671 -22.27 5.82 22.17
C GLU A 671 -21.18 6.87 21.95
N ALA A 672 -19.95 6.42 21.67
CA ALA A 672 -18.83 7.32 21.37
C ALA A 672 -19.09 8.22 20.15
N VAL A 673 -19.77 7.68 19.11
CA VAL A 673 -20.17 8.45 17.90
C VAL A 673 -21.21 9.48 18.26
N LEU A 674 -22.22 9.09 19.04
CA LEU A 674 -23.30 9.99 19.44
C LEU A 674 -22.76 11.13 20.31
N THR A 675 -21.79 10.83 21.17
CA THR A 675 -21.11 11.82 22.03
C THR A 675 -20.30 12.83 21.21
N ALA A 676 -19.49 12.36 20.27
CA ALA A 676 -18.75 13.22 19.34
C ALA A 676 -19.70 14.04 18.45
N GLY A 677 -20.77 13.41 18.00
CA GLY A 677 -21.79 14.02 17.14
C GLY A 677 -22.57 15.20 17.76
N ARG A 678 -22.55 15.36 19.09
CA ARG A 678 -23.13 16.55 19.74
C ARG A 678 -22.47 17.85 19.31
N ALA A 679 -21.20 17.84 18.99
CA ALA A 679 -20.42 19.01 18.58
C ALA A 679 -20.37 19.20 17.06
N GLU A 680 -20.21 18.12 16.30
CA GLU A 680 -19.89 18.17 14.87
C GLU A 680 -21.00 17.59 13.98
N GLY A 681 -22.02 16.98 14.57
CA GLY A 681 -22.99 16.17 13.85
C GLY A 681 -22.51 14.74 13.63
N VAL A 682 -23.37 13.89 13.08
CA VAL A 682 -23.06 12.49 12.76
C VAL A 682 -23.13 12.28 11.26
N ARG A 683 -22.10 11.69 10.69
CA ARG A 683 -22.07 11.30 9.28
C ARG A 683 -22.13 9.80 9.15
N ILE A 684 -23.02 9.31 8.28
CA ILE A 684 -23.24 7.91 7.99
C ILE A 684 -23.15 7.70 6.48
N ASP A 685 -22.24 6.87 6.01
CA ASP A 685 -22.10 6.48 4.62
C ASP A 685 -22.55 5.02 4.48
N TYR A 686 -23.78 4.81 4.01
CA TYR A 686 -24.33 3.48 3.79
C TYR A 686 -24.07 3.04 2.36
N TRP A 687 -23.21 2.05 2.20
CA TRP A 687 -22.89 1.43 0.93
C TRP A 687 -23.96 0.42 0.54
N GLN A 688 -24.36 0.43 -0.72
CA GLN A 688 -25.41 -0.43 -1.27
C GLN A 688 -26.69 -0.42 -0.43
N PRO A 689 -27.41 0.71 -0.38
CA PRO A 689 -28.67 0.77 0.37
C PRO A 689 -29.66 -0.26 -0.17
N PRO A 690 -30.44 -0.90 0.73
CA PRO A 690 -31.39 -1.94 0.35
C PRO A 690 -32.49 -1.39 -0.57
N ARG A 691 -32.92 -2.19 -1.55
CA ARG A 691 -33.92 -1.79 -2.55
C ARG A 691 -35.31 -1.52 -1.93
N GLU A 692 -35.62 -2.19 -0.85
CA GLU A 692 -36.84 -2.00 -0.03
C GLU A 692 -36.80 -0.73 0.82
N GLY A 693 -35.72 0.01 0.76
CA GLY A 693 -35.45 1.19 1.56
C GLY A 693 -34.69 0.87 2.85
N LEU A 694 -33.99 1.85 3.37
CA LEU A 694 -33.18 1.77 4.59
C LEU A 694 -33.97 2.31 5.79
N PRO A 695 -34.25 1.48 6.81
CA PRO A 695 -34.82 1.96 8.07
C PRO A 695 -33.80 2.84 8.81
N LEU A 696 -34.25 3.96 9.34
CA LEU A 696 -33.45 4.87 10.17
C LEU A 696 -34.27 5.29 11.38
N THR A 697 -33.78 5.06 12.58
CA THR A 697 -34.42 5.51 13.81
C THR A 697 -33.54 6.55 14.49
N LEU A 698 -34.13 7.71 14.80
CA LEU A 698 -33.44 8.82 15.47
C LEU A 698 -34.17 9.10 16.79
N LYS A 699 -33.52 8.91 17.92
CA LYS A 699 -34.01 9.29 19.24
C LYS A 699 -33.23 10.51 19.71
N VAL A 700 -33.87 11.66 19.76
CA VAL A 700 -33.24 12.97 20.01
C VAL A 700 -33.91 13.67 21.19
N ARG A 701 -33.10 14.36 22.01
CA ARG A 701 -33.59 15.20 23.09
C ARG A 701 -33.84 16.62 22.63
N GLY A 702 -34.96 17.20 23.07
CA GLY A 702 -35.36 18.57 22.79
C GLY A 702 -36.36 18.73 21.64
N GLU A 703 -36.78 19.97 21.39
CA GLU A 703 -37.83 20.32 20.40
C GLU A 703 -37.27 20.78 19.04
N ALA A 704 -35.94 20.89 18.93
CA ALA A 704 -35.31 21.39 17.70
C ALA A 704 -35.64 20.45 16.52
N PRO A 705 -35.99 21.01 15.34
CA PRO A 705 -36.26 20.20 14.16
C PRO A 705 -34.97 19.51 13.69
N VAL A 706 -35.05 18.22 13.42
CA VAL A 706 -33.93 17.46 12.87
C VAL A 706 -33.84 17.78 11.39
N ARG A 707 -32.84 18.57 11.00
CA ARG A 707 -32.53 18.84 9.60
C ARG A 707 -31.50 17.82 9.10
N MET A 708 -31.97 16.75 8.47
CA MET A 708 -31.11 15.72 7.89
C MET A 708 -30.75 16.11 6.46
N ARG A 709 -29.46 16.19 6.17
CA ARG A 709 -28.98 16.31 4.79
C ARG A 709 -28.67 14.92 4.27
N SER A 710 -29.29 14.54 3.17
CA SER A 710 -29.01 13.29 2.46
C SER A 710 -28.27 13.56 1.15
N SER A 711 -27.33 12.64 0.82
CA SER A 711 -26.66 12.63 -0.47
C SER A 711 -26.80 11.26 -1.10
N THR A 712 -27.27 11.23 -2.35
CA THR A 712 -27.30 10.05 -3.19
C THR A 712 -26.10 10.07 -4.11
N ILE A 713 -25.22 9.07 -4.01
CA ILE A 713 -23.98 8.98 -4.79
C ILE A 713 -24.08 7.77 -5.72
N SER A 714 -23.92 8.01 -7.02
CA SER A 714 -23.82 6.98 -8.05
C SER A 714 -22.43 6.98 -8.66
N LEU A 715 -21.88 5.78 -8.94
CA LEU A 715 -20.54 5.59 -9.50
C LEU A 715 -20.52 5.70 -11.03
N ASN A 716 -21.13 6.77 -11.53
CA ASN A 716 -21.16 7.15 -12.93
C ASN A 716 -21.48 8.64 -13.04
N ILE A 717 -21.03 9.27 -14.10
CA ILE A 717 -21.50 10.61 -14.50
C ILE A 717 -22.77 10.48 -15.36
N PRO A 718 -23.60 11.53 -15.47
CA PRO A 718 -24.75 11.52 -16.35
C PRO A 718 -24.38 11.15 -17.78
N THR A 719 -25.35 10.59 -18.53
CA THR A 719 -25.12 10.13 -19.90
C THR A 719 -24.53 11.23 -20.78
N LEU A 720 -23.32 10.97 -21.27
CA LEU A 720 -22.60 11.85 -22.19
C LEU A 720 -22.94 11.52 -23.64
N THR A 721 -22.88 12.52 -24.51
CA THR A 721 -22.91 12.31 -25.96
C THR A 721 -21.62 11.57 -26.41
N GLU A 722 -21.65 10.97 -27.58
CA GLU A 722 -20.49 10.24 -28.11
C GLU A 722 -19.23 11.11 -28.19
N SER A 723 -19.40 12.39 -28.58
CA SER A 723 -18.30 13.36 -28.67
C SER A 723 -17.74 13.80 -27.29
N GLN A 724 -18.47 13.57 -26.22
CA GLN A 724 -18.09 13.92 -24.84
C GLN A 724 -17.49 12.73 -24.10
N ARG A 725 -17.47 11.53 -24.69
CA ARG A 725 -16.87 10.36 -24.04
C ARG A 725 -15.36 10.55 -23.84
N ARG A 726 -14.86 10.03 -22.72
CA ARG A 726 -13.43 10.04 -22.44
C ARG A 726 -12.69 9.26 -23.53
N PRO A 727 -11.62 9.82 -24.15
CA PRO A 727 -10.85 9.13 -25.17
C PRO A 727 -10.04 7.97 -24.56
N PRO A 728 -9.67 6.92 -25.35
CA PRO A 728 -8.92 5.78 -24.83
C PRO A 728 -7.54 6.10 -24.23
N SER A 729 -6.97 7.26 -24.53
CA SER A 729 -5.73 7.75 -23.93
C SER A 729 -5.91 8.33 -22.53
N LEU A 730 -7.14 8.35 -22.02
CA LEU A 730 -7.49 8.85 -20.69
C LEU A 730 -8.29 7.79 -19.91
N MET A 731 -8.14 7.80 -18.60
CA MET A 731 -8.89 6.94 -17.68
C MET A 731 -9.51 7.76 -16.56
N ALA A 732 -10.44 7.16 -15.82
CA ALA A 732 -10.93 7.75 -14.57
C ALA A 732 -9.78 7.88 -13.57
N ALA A 733 -9.75 8.96 -12.81
CA ALA A 733 -8.80 9.10 -11.70
C ALA A 733 -9.01 7.96 -10.69
N PRO A 734 -7.92 7.44 -10.08
CA PRO A 734 -8.00 6.27 -9.22
C PRO A 734 -8.87 6.52 -7.98
N PHE A 735 -9.73 5.56 -7.67
CA PHE A 735 -10.57 5.61 -6.47
C PHE A 735 -9.72 5.58 -5.19
N GLY A 736 -10.16 6.27 -4.15
CA GLY A 736 -9.43 6.40 -2.88
C GLY A 736 -8.43 7.56 -2.83
N PHE A 737 -8.00 8.09 -3.98
CA PHE A 737 -7.10 9.26 -4.08
C PHE A 737 -7.82 10.56 -4.48
N GLY A 738 -9.12 10.50 -4.66
CA GLY A 738 -9.96 11.60 -5.07
C GLY A 738 -11.35 11.12 -5.46
N PHE A 739 -11.98 11.84 -6.38
CA PHE A 739 -13.25 11.43 -6.97
C PHE A 739 -13.15 11.42 -8.49
N SER A 740 -13.81 10.49 -9.13
CA SER A 740 -13.99 10.48 -10.58
C SER A 740 -15.21 9.68 -10.95
N ASP A 741 -15.86 10.12 -12.02
CA ASP A 741 -17.00 9.45 -12.64
C ASP A 741 -18.16 9.20 -11.65
N VAL A 742 -18.43 10.19 -10.77
CA VAL A 742 -19.51 10.12 -9.79
C VAL A 742 -20.57 11.19 -10.04
N THR A 743 -21.80 10.85 -9.71
CA THR A 743 -22.92 11.79 -9.60
C THR A 743 -23.33 11.90 -8.14
N VAL A 744 -23.34 13.11 -7.62
CA VAL A 744 -23.76 13.41 -6.24
C VAL A 744 -25.01 14.27 -6.29
N ILE A 745 -26.07 13.85 -5.61
CA ILE A 745 -27.31 14.60 -5.49
C ILE A 745 -27.56 14.87 -4.01
N THR A 746 -27.60 16.15 -3.62
CA THR A 746 -27.80 16.56 -2.23
C THR A 746 -29.17 17.20 -2.04
N GLN A 747 -29.79 16.92 -0.91
CA GLN A 747 -31.02 17.56 -0.45
C GLN A 747 -31.08 17.59 1.08
N THR A 748 -31.77 18.55 1.64
CA THR A 748 -32.01 18.69 3.09
C THR A 748 -33.51 18.54 3.38
N GLU A 749 -33.85 17.70 4.33
CA GLU A 749 -35.21 17.47 4.77
C GLU A 749 -35.35 17.87 6.25
N ALA A 750 -36.45 18.58 6.57
CA ALA A 750 -36.83 18.85 7.94
C ALA A 750 -37.76 17.73 8.42
N LEU A 751 -37.30 16.97 9.42
CA LEU A 751 -37.97 15.78 9.94
C LEU A 751 -38.79 16.09 11.17
#